data_45ae82718e33f75126e49133a2f94e4b
#
_entry.id   45ae82718e33f75126e49133a2f94e4b
#
_cell.length_a   1.000
_cell.length_b   1.000
_cell.length_c   1.000
_cell.angle_alpha   90.00
_cell.angle_beta   90.00
_cell.angle_gamma   90.00
#
_symmetry.space_group_name_H-M   'P 1'
#
loop_
_entity.id
_entity.type
_entity.pdbx_description
1 polymer ?
#
loop_
_entity_poly.entity_id
_entity_poly.type
_entity_poly.pdbx_seq_one_letter_code
_entity_poly.pdbx_strand_id
1 'polypeptide(L)'
;MFRGFLLFLLLTVQVSFAQVSNKHIVTHNRATIVCNPSTGTRSFVKWGVFPSEKESVRKVVMHLTLGSPDSLPTAHWDYLDRINLLRKGGANGKSLNYELGRMLTPYGSIYGKGWSWKWDVDVTDFAPFLRDSVEIEYIHTGYETPTLGWALTIDFEIITGPPVLQYLGMTPLWNAGYKYGDPKEKIEDNILPVNYENAPGAGLNRIRIQHTGHGMDRPKNCSEFCSRWRILKVDGKVVDQRNMWKDCGCNPLYPQGGTWVYDRAYWCPGDLQRPDIIDVATTPGKHTASLELEPYTATENVQAVEQISAYMFQYSKPLQKTDVAIEKIMVPTSEQQFFRLNPASFHPRIVIRNLGSEPLKSVTITYGTSGFARETYQWKGYLQFNQFAEVILPGDVKWKDGENTFSVSLNKPNGKSDAWNGDNQMTSTFKAPEKYPTEFVLQFKTNSRPKDNNVFLVKSNNDTVFVKSAAQLDSNKIYMDTLRLAAGKYEIHLTDTAGDGLEFWAEPQNGNGYLRIFDLKGNLLHAFESDCGNGEMLSFTATPDFVTDTITPKYAFSLYPRYVTKDAELDIVSNRTGNVTVQITVGGVLFEKHEYMGIKNATFNYNMEHLPAGRIVVEVLVDGVSQFKGRVNKRATR
;
A
#
# COMPACT_ATOMS: atom_id res chain seq x y z
N MET A 1 18.62 -72.50 -23.06
CA MET A 1 19.05 -71.10 -22.73
C MET A 1 17.82 -70.19 -22.72
N PHE A 2 17.21 -70.03 -21.53
CA PHE A 2 16.08 -69.12 -21.36
C PHE A 2 16.64 -67.81 -20.73
N ARG A 3 16.55 -66.70 -21.44
CA ARG A 3 16.83 -65.34 -20.90
C ARG A 3 15.54 -64.76 -20.40
N GLY A 4 15.38 -64.67 -19.08
CA GLY A 4 14.27 -63.96 -18.42
C GLY A 4 14.53 -62.45 -18.50
N PHE A 5 13.59 -61.70 -19.07
CA PHE A 5 13.53 -60.25 -19.06
C PHE A 5 12.80 -59.80 -17.78
N LEU A 6 13.53 -59.17 -16.85
CA LEU A 6 12.96 -58.58 -15.66
C LEU A 6 12.43 -57.19 -16.05
N LEU A 7 11.09 -57.02 -16.08
CA LEU A 7 10.45 -55.74 -16.33
C LEU A 7 10.39 -54.98 -14.98
N PHE A 8 11.18 -53.93 -14.84
CA PHE A 8 11.07 -53.01 -13.69
C PHE A 8 9.89 -52.05 -13.94
N LEU A 9 8.81 -52.26 -13.20
CA LEU A 9 7.66 -51.31 -13.18
C LEU A 9 8.06 -50.13 -12.27
N LEU A 10 8.41 -48.99 -12.86
CA LEU A 10 8.54 -47.73 -12.14
C LEU A 10 7.13 -47.25 -11.79
N LEU A 11 6.70 -47.45 -10.56
CA LEU A 11 5.53 -46.76 -9.98
C LEU A 11 5.88 -45.29 -9.76
N THR A 12 5.48 -44.43 -10.67
CA THR A 12 5.43 -42.99 -10.41
C THR A 12 4.24 -42.72 -9.49
N VAL A 13 4.52 -42.48 -8.21
CA VAL A 13 3.55 -41.94 -7.28
C VAL A 13 3.27 -40.50 -7.74
N GLN A 14 2.18 -40.29 -8.47
CA GLN A 14 1.62 -38.96 -8.68
C GLN A 14 1.00 -38.52 -7.34
N VAL A 15 1.71 -37.70 -6.60
CA VAL A 15 1.14 -36.97 -5.48
C VAL A 15 0.21 -35.92 -6.09
N SER A 16 -1.08 -36.24 -6.20
CA SER A 16 -2.11 -35.25 -6.49
C SER A 16 -2.21 -34.34 -5.27
N PHE A 17 -1.61 -33.17 -5.37
CA PHE A 17 -1.91 -32.10 -4.43
C PHE A 17 -3.36 -31.69 -4.66
N ALA A 18 -4.20 -31.81 -3.64
CA ALA A 18 -5.55 -31.25 -3.69
C ALA A 18 -5.39 -29.74 -3.92
N GLN A 19 -5.75 -29.29 -5.10
CA GLN A 19 -5.76 -27.87 -5.46
C GLN A 19 -6.77 -27.21 -4.53
N VAL A 20 -6.29 -26.30 -3.68
CA VAL A 20 -7.17 -25.50 -2.81
C VAL A 20 -8.12 -24.74 -3.72
N SER A 21 -9.43 -24.99 -3.57
CA SER A 21 -10.43 -24.30 -4.36
C SER A 21 -10.67 -22.93 -3.74
N ASN A 22 -10.10 -21.89 -4.34
CA ASN A 22 -10.44 -20.51 -4.00
C ASN A 22 -11.71 -20.12 -4.77
N LYS A 23 -12.74 -19.66 -4.04
CA LYS A 23 -13.96 -19.12 -4.63
C LYS A 23 -13.88 -17.60 -4.56
N HIS A 24 -14.22 -16.93 -5.65
CA HIS A 24 -14.31 -15.47 -5.72
C HIS A 24 -15.78 -15.03 -5.76
N ILE A 25 -16.12 -14.04 -4.92
CA ILE A 25 -17.47 -13.49 -4.83
C ILE A 25 -17.36 -11.99 -5.03
N VAL A 26 -17.62 -11.56 -6.27
CA VAL A 26 -17.58 -10.15 -6.64
C VAL A 26 -18.94 -9.51 -6.36
N THR A 27 -18.99 -8.61 -5.38
CA THR A 27 -20.22 -7.88 -5.04
C THR A 27 -20.33 -6.57 -5.83
N HIS A 28 -19.28 -5.76 -5.84
CA HIS A 28 -19.20 -4.57 -6.67
C HIS A 28 -18.22 -4.84 -7.80
N ASN A 29 -18.66 -4.65 -9.04
CA ASN A 29 -17.83 -4.88 -10.22
C ASN A 29 -17.73 -3.59 -11.03
N ARG A 30 -16.63 -2.85 -10.86
CA ARG A 30 -16.39 -1.53 -11.46
C ARG A 30 -17.59 -0.58 -11.29
N ALA A 31 -18.25 -0.66 -10.13
CA ALA A 31 -19.38 0.21 -9.84
C ALA A 31 -18.89 1.67 -9.74
N THR A 32 -19.48 2.56 -10.51
CA THR A 32 -19.17 3.98 -10.41
C THR A 32 -19.71 4.55 -9.10
N ILE A 33 -18.80 5.01 -8.23
CA ILE A 33 -19.14 5.67 -6.98
C ILE A 33 -18.83 7.16 -7.08
N VAL A 34 -19.73 7.98 -6.57
CA VAL A 34 -19.63 9.46 -6.55
C VAL A 34 -20.19 9.99 -5.24
N CYS A 35 -19.70 11.14 -4.80
CA CYS A 35 -20.22 11.81 -3.61
C CYS A 35 -21.70 12.24 -3.77
N ASN A 36 -22.36 12.47 -2.64
CA ASN A 36 -23.61 13.22 -2.57
C ASN A 36 -23.33 14.55 -1.85
N PRO A 37 -23.16 15.65 -2.57
CA PRO A 37 -22.79 16.93 -1.96
C PRO A 37 -23.84 17.52 -1.02
N SER A 38 -25.10 17.04 -1.08
CA SER A 38 -26.16 17.50 -0.19
C SER A 38 -26.12 16.89 1.19
N THR A 39 -25.69 15.63 1.30
CA THR A 39 -25.68 14.87 2.56
C THR A 39 -24.27 14.52 3.04
N GLY A 40 -23.25 14.65 2.18
CA GLY A 40 -21.88 14.26 2.47
C GLY A 40 -21.66 12.74 2.56
N THR A 41 -22.68 11.93 2.26
CA THR A 41 -22.59 10.46 2.28
C THR A 41 -23.47 9.84 1.20
N ARG A 42 -23.03 8.72 0.63
CA ARG A 42 -23.80 7.92 -0.32
C ARG A 42 -23.50 6.44 -0.17
N SER A 43 -24.55 5.63 -0.06
CA SER A 43 -24.47 4.17 0.04
C SER A 43 -24.58 3.51 -1.33
N PHE A 44 -23.75 2.50 -1.56
CA PHE A 44 -23.78 1.59 -2.69
C PHE A 44 -23.90 0.17 -2.18
N VAL A 45 -25.08 -0.42 -2.27
CA VAL A 45 -25.40 -1.75 -1.72
C VAL A 45 -25.48 -2.78 -2.83
N LYS A 46 -24.83 -3.92 -2.66
CA LYS A 46 -24.87 -5.06 -3.58
C LYS A 46 -24.98 -6.37 -2.80
N TRP A 47 -25.63 -7.36 -3.41
CA TRP A 47 -25.72 -8.71 -2.86
C TRP A 47 -24.51 -9.55 -3.26
N GLY A 48 -24.04 -10.37 -2.31
CA GLY A 48 -23.12 -11.47 -2.54
C GLY A 48 -23.73 -12.78 -2.09
N VAL A 49 -23.45 -13.88 -2.81
CA VAL A 49 -23.84 -15.22 -2.42
C VAL A 49 -22.60 -15.95 -1.92
N PHE A 50 -22.49 -16.06 -0.60
CA PHE A 50 -21.37 -16.65 0.12
C PHE A 50 -21.59 -18.15 0.36
N PRO A 51 -20.54 -18.90 0.79
CA PRO A 51 -20.69 -20.30 1.14
C PRO A 51 -21.77 -20.53 2.20
N SER A 52 -22.48 -21.65 2.10
CA SER A 52 -23.45 -22.05 3.12
C SER A 52 -22.76 -22.38 4.45
N GLU A 53 -23.53 -22.46 5.54
CA GLU A 53 -23.00 -22.85 6.86
C GLU A 53 -22.37 -24.27 6.86
N LYS A 54 -22.71 -25.12 5.89
CA LYS A 54 -22.16 -26.48 5.75
C LYS A 54 -20.73 -26.48 5.19
N GLU A 55 -20.31 -25.42 4.54
CA GLU A 55 -18.98 -25.32 3.95
C GLU A 55 -17.98 -24.76 4.97
N SER A 56 -16.89 -25.49 5.19
CA SER A 56 -15.79 -25.03 6.04
C SER A 56 -14.99 -23.95 5.34
N VAL A 57 -14.84 -22.81 5.99
CA VAL A 57 -14.04 -21.68 5.53
C VAL A 57 -12.78 -21.55 6.39
N ARG A 58 -11.63 -21.59 5.75
CA ARG A 58 -10.32 -21.43 6.38
C ARG A 58 -9.96 -19.95 6.51
N LYS A 59 -10.16 -19.18 5.42
CA LYS A 59 -9.79 -17.78 5.34
C LYS A 59 -10.70 -17.02 4.38
N VAL A 60 -10.97 -15.76 4.68
CA VAL A 60 -11.66 -14.83 3.79
C VAL A 60 -10.80 -13.59 3.63
N VAL A 61 -10.40 -13.29 2.39
CA VAL A 61 -9.69 -12.06 2.05
C VAL A 61 -10.61 -11.18 1.23
N MET A 62 -10.83 -9.95 1.68
CA MET A 62 -11.54 -8.94 0.90
C MET A 62 -10.54 -8.13 0.09
N HIS A 63 -10.69 -8.17 -1.22
CA HIS A 63 -9.95 -7.35 -2.19
C HIS A 63 -10.78 -6.13 -2.55
N LEU A 64 -10.22 -4.95 -2.37
CA LEU A 64 -10.82 -3.70 -2.78
C LEU A 64 -9.98 -3.10 -3.90
N THR A 65 -10.61 -2.74 -5.00
CA THR A 65 -9.94 -2.02 -6.09
C THR A 65 -10.67 -0.71 -6.35
N LEU A 66 -9.94 0.39 -6.31
CA LEU A 66 -10.38 1.66 -6.89
C LEU A 66 -9.68 1.86 -8.23
N GLY A 67 -10.43 2.33 -9.21
CA GLY A 67 -9.91 2.66 -10.53
C GLY A 67 -10.53 3.91 -11.11
N SER A 68 -9.95 4.39 -12.22
CA SER A 68 -10.55 5.48 -12.98
C SER A 68 -11.88 5.03 -13.56
N PRO A 69 -12.97 5.79 -13.38
CA PRO A 69 -14.24 5.52 -14.06
C PRO A 69 -14.10 5.69 -15.57
N ASP A 70 -14.97 5.01 -16.34
CA ASP A 70 -14.91 5.07 -17.80
C ASP A 70 -15.33 6.45 -18.35
N SER A 71 -16.26 7.14 -17.66
CA SER A 71 -16.89 8.39 -18.12
C SER A 71 -16.59 9.61 -17.26
N LEU A 72 -15.92 9.46 -16.11
CA LEU A 72 -15.66 10.54 -15.17
C LEU A 72 -14.16 10.60 -14.85
N PRO A 73 -13.61 11.78 -14.50
CA PRO A 73 -12.32 11.87 -13.82
C PRO A 73 -12.38 11.23 -12.43
N THR A 74 -11.23 10.83 -11.92
CA THR A 74 -11.06 10.35 -10.55
C THR A 74 -11.37 11.43 -9.52
N ALA A 75 -11.89 11.04 -8.35
CA ALA A 75 -12.12 11.94 -7.22
C ALA A 75 -10.80 12.53 -6.69
N HIS A 76 -10.87 13.71 -6.09
CA HIS A 76 -9.66 14.50 -5.77
C HIS A 76 -9.29 14.53 -4.29
N TRP A 77 -10.13 13.96 -3.40
CA TRP A 77 -9.97 14.13 -1.96
C TRP A 77 -9.84 12.80 -1.21
N ASP A 78 -9.21 12.83 -0.03
CA ASP A 78 -9.00 11.70 0.86
C ASP A 78 -10.19 11.50 1.82
N TYR A 79 -11.26 10.90 1.32
CA TYR A 79 -12.44 10.62 2.11
C TYR A 79 -12.33 9.31 2.90
N LEU A 80 -12.97 9.28 4.08
CA LEU A 80 -13.15 8.07 4.86
C LEU A 80 -14.37 7.30 4.37
N ASP A 81 -14.14 6.21 3.69
CA ASP A 81 -15.17 5.30 3.20
C ASP A 81 -15.22 4.02 4.05
N ARG A 82 -16.38 3.41 4.13
CA ARG A 82 -16.59 2.18 4.91
C ARG A 82 -17.14 1.06 4.05
N ILE A 83 -16.71 -0.15 4.34
CA ILE A 83 -17.25 -1.37 3.76
C ILE A 83 -17.96 -2.13 4.87
N ASN A 84 -19.27 -2.26 4.74
CA ASN A 84 -20.12 -2.87 5.76
C ASN A 84 -20.75 -4.17 5.26
N LEU A 85 -20.88 -5.13 6.16
CA LEU A 85 -21.75 -6.27 6.02
C LEU A 85 -23.12 -5.90 6.61
N LEU A 86 -24.17 -6.01 5.80
CA LEU A 86 -25.54 -5.78 6.22
C LEU A 86 -26.34 -7.08 6.18
N ARG A 87 -27.12 -7.36 7.22
CA ARG A 87 -28.05 -8.47 7.26
C ARG A 87 -29.35 -8.05 7.93
N LYS A 88 -30.37 -7.77 7.13
CA LYS A 88 -31.71 -7.44 7.62
C LYS A 88 -32.37 -8.69 8.20
N GLY A 89 -32.94 -8.56 9.41
CA GLY A 89 -33.57 -9.68 10.07
C GLY A 89 -32.63 -10.83 10.42
N GLY A 90 -31.34 -10.56 10.67
CA GLY A 90 -30.29 -11.51 11.03
C GLY A 90 -30.63 -12.41 12.20
N ALA A 91 -29.64 -13.03 12.83
CA ALA A 91 -29.84 -13.94 13.96
C ALA A 91 -30.81 -13.34 14.99
N ASN A 92 -31.90 -14.04 15.29
CA ASN A 92 -32.97 -13.59 16.18
C ASN A 92 -33.75 -12.34 15.74
N GLY A 93 -33.86 -12.07 14.42
CA GLY A 93 -34.65 -10.96 13.87
C GLY A 93 -34.00 -9.57 14.01
N LYS A 94 -32.77 -9.46 14.54
CA LYS A 94 -32.02 -8.19 14.59
C LYS A 94 -31.26 -7.97 13.29
N SER A 95 -31.27 -6.74 12.81
CA SER A 95 -30.42 -6.34 11.68
C SER A 95 -28.96 -6.26 12.13
N LEU A 96 -28.06 -6.77 11.28
CA LEU A 96 -26.61 -6.66 11.47
C LEU A 96 -26.08 -5.52 10.63
N ASN A 97 -25.11 -4.80 11.16
CA ASN A 97 -24.31 -3.80 10.43
C ASN A 97 -22.89 -3.82 11.02
N TYR A 98 -21.97 -4.47 10.29
CA TYR A 98 -20.59 -4.65 10.77
C TYR A 98 -19.61 -4.08 9.76
N GLU A 99 -18.72 -3.20 10.20
CA GLU A 99 -17.63 -2.65 9.39
C GLU A 99 -16.58 -3.74 9.13
N LEU A 100 -16.46 -4.18 7.88
CA LEU A 100 -15.45 -5.15 7.41
C LEU A 100 -14.11 -4.48 7.16
N GLY A 101 -14.13 -3.24 6.67
CA GLY A 101 -12.96 -2.49 6.29
C GLY A 101 -13.23 -1.00 6.12
N ARG A 102 -12.15 -0.22 6.17
CA ARG A 102 -12.16 1.24 6.09
C ARG A 102 -11.17 1.69 5.03
N MET A 103 -11.68 2.37 3.99
CA MET A 103 -10.87 2.91 2.91
C MET A 103 -10.71 4.42 3.10
N LEU A 104 -9.48 4.89 3.09
CA LEU A 104 -9.15 6.31 2.98
C LEU A 104 -8.80 6.56 1.52
N THR A 105 -9.68 7.23 0.76
CA THR A 105 -9.48 7.37 -0.69
C THR A 105 -8.22 8.17 -1.00
N PRO A 106 -7.52 7.87 -2.11
CA PRO A 106 -6.34 8.64 -2.48
C PRO A 106 -6.72 9.99 -3.10
N TYR A 107 -5.80 10.94 -3.09
CA TYR A 107 -5.91 12.17 -3.86
C TYR A 107 -5.73 11.90 -5.36
N GLY A 108 -6.83 11.62 -6.06
CA GLY A 108 -6.81 11.10 -7.43
C GLY A 108 -6.64 12.14 -8.54
N SER A 109 -6.44 13.43 -8.26
CA SER A 109 -6.45 14.51 -9.28
C SER A 109 -5.37 14.39 -10.37
N ILE A 110 -4.39 13.50 -10.18
CA ILE A 110 -3.30 13.27 -11.14
C ILE A 110 -3.45 11.93 -11.88
N TYR A 111 -4.41 11.08 -11.49
CA TYR A 111 -4.54 9.76 -12.10
C TYR A 111 -5.23 9.83 -13.47
N GLY A 112 -4.59 9.20 -14.44
CA GLY A 112 -5.08 9.12 -15.81
C GLY A 112 -6.12 8.01 -16.02
N LYS A 113 -6.64 7.92 -17.25
CA LYS A 113 -7.50 6.81 -17.67
C LYS A 113 -6.76 5.48 -17.54
N GLY A 114 -7.47 4.46 -17.05
CA GLY A 114 -6.90 3.12 -16.86
C GLY A 114 -6.12 2.93 -15.55
N TRP A 115 -5.97 3.99 -14.75
CA TRP A 115 -5.37 3.85 -13.42
C TRP A 115 -6.25 2.96 -12.54
N SER A 116 -5.62 2.10 -11.73
CA SER A 116 -6.28 1.31 -10.69
C SER A 116 -5.25 0.87 -9.64
N TRP A 117 -5.75 0.70 -8.42
CA TRP A 117 -4.98 0.18 -7.30
C TRP A 117 -5.80 -0.81 -6.49
N LYS A 118 -5.15 -1.92 -6.08
CA LYS A 118 -5.78 -3.00 -5.31
C LYS A 118 -5.18 -3.06 -3.91
N TRP A 119 -6.06 -3.21 -2.92
CA TRP A 119 -5.74 -3.48 -1.52
C TRP A 119 -6.39 -4.76 -1.05
N ASP A 120 -5.81 -5.38 -0.02
CA ASP A 120 -6.31 -6.60 0.60
C ASP A 120 -6.46 -6.43 2.10
N VAL A 121 -7.55 -6.99 2.66
CA VAL A 121 -7.76 -7.10 4.11
C VAL A 121 -8.33 -8.47 4.46
N ASP A 122 -7.75 -9.10 5.50
CA ASP A 122 -8.28 -10.33 6.07
C ASP A 122 -9.56 -10.02 6.86
N VAL A 123 -10.67 -10.62 6.46
CA VAL A 123 -11.98 -10.50 7.09
C VAL A 123 -12.49 -11.85 7.59
N THR A 124 -11.59 -12.79 7.84
CA THR A 124 -11.90 -14.17 8.29
C THR A 124 -12.74 -14.19 9.56
N ASP A 125 -12.54 -13.25 10.48
CA ASP A 125 -13.34 -13.17 11.71
C ASP A 125 -14.84 -12.98 11.41
N PHE A 126 -15.20 -12.41 10.28
CA PHE A 126 -16.59 -12.25 9.83
C PHE A 126 -17.11 -13.43 9.01
N ALA A 127 -16.32 -14.50 8.78
CA ALA A 127 -16.79 -15.68 8.04
C ALA A 127 -18.09 -16.30 8.58
N PRO A 128 -18.39 -16.30 9.90
CA PRO A 128 -19.67 -16.77 10.41
C PRO A 128 -20.88 -15.94 9.96
N PHE A 129 -20.67 -14.69 9.55
CA PHE A 129 -21.71 -13.77 9.08
C PHE A 129 -21.76 -13.66 7.56
N LEU A 130 -20.66 -13.98 6.87
CA LEU A 130 -20.54 -14.05 5.41
C LEU A 130 -21.04 -15.44 4.93
N ARG A 131 -22.36 -15.68 5.07
CA ARG A 131 -23.00 -16.94 4.74
C ARG A 131 -24.26 -16.71 3.93
N ASP A 132 -24.48 -17.57 2.93
CA ASP A 132 -25.63 -17.48 2.02
C ASP A 132 -25.71 -16.10 1.35
N SER A 133 -26.88 -15.49 1.26
CA SER A 133 -27.07 -14.19 0.64
C SER A 133 -26.87 -13.06 1.67
N VAL A 134 -25.90 -12.18 1.42
CA VAL A 134 -25.54 -11.06 2.29
C VAL A 134 -25.43 -9.78 1.47
N GLU A 135 -25.92 -8.67 2.00
CA GLU A 135 -25.70 -7.34 1.43
C GLU A 135 -24.33 -6.80 1.88
N ILE A 136 -23.55 -6.34 0.93
CA ILE A 136 -22.32 -5.58 1.16
C ILE A 136 -22.56 -4.14 0.75
N GLU A 137 -22.35 -3.22 1.68
CA GLU A 137 -22.49 -1.80 1.50
C GLU A 137 -21.12 -1.14 1.42
N TYR A 138 -20.93 -0.29 0.42
CA TYR A 138 -19.86 0.68 0.40
C TYR A 138 -20.43 2.06 0.66
N ILE A 139 -20.01 2.71 1.73
CA ILE A 139 -20.39 4.10 2.05
C ILE A 139 -19.27 4.99 1.55
N HIS A 140 -19.57 5.82 0.52
CA HIS A 140 -18.68 6.87 0.05
C HIS A 140 -19.05 8.18 0.71
N THR A 141 -18.06 8.81 1.37
CA THR A 141 -18.24 10.10 2.03
C THR A 141 -17.72 11.25 1.17
N GLY A 142 -18.04 12.48 1.55
CA GLY A 142 -17.50 13.67 0.92
C GLY A 142 -18.55 14.54 0.22
N TYR A 143 -18.10 15.74 -0.16
CA TYR A 143 -18.94 16.81 -0.73
C TYR A 143 -18.51 17.21 -2.14
N GLU A 144 -17.62 16.46 -2.79
CA GLU A 144 -17.23 16.72 -4.18
C GLU A 144 -18.41 16.63 -5.12
N THR A 145 -18.30 17.32 -6.25
CA THR A 145 -19.34 17.25 -7.28
C THR A 145 -19.45 15.81 -7.82
N PRO A 146 -20.66 15.34 -8.18
CA PRO A 146 -20.86 13.99 -8.71
C PRO A 146 -20.29 13.79 -10.13
N THR A 147 -19.57 14.78 -10.65
CA THR A 147 -18.78 14.70 -11.89
C THR A 147 -17.38 14.10 -11.68
N LEU A 148 -17.01 13.81 -10.46
CA LEU A 148 -15.79 13.12 -10.04
C LEU A 148 -16.18 11.82 -9.33
N GLY A 149 -15.34 10.78 -9.40
CA GLY A 149 -15.68 9.53 -8.73
C GLY A 149 -14.61 8.43 -8.90
N TRP A 150 -14.98 7.21 -8.51
CA TRP A 150 -14.16 6.02 -8.62
C TRP A 150 -14.92 4.88 -9.30
N ALA A 151 -14.22 3.98 -9.96
CA ALA A 151 -14.70 2.65 -10.33
C ALA A 151 -14.33 1.67 -9.22
N LEU A 152 -15.32 1.24 -8.43
CA LEU A 152 -15.15 0.36 -7.27
C LEU A 152 -15.35 -1.10 -7.65
N THR A 153 -14.40 -1.96 -7.24
CA THR A 153 -14.59 -3.42 -7.22
C THR A 153 -14.34 -3.94 -5.81
N ILE A 154 -15.26 -4.77 -5.30
CA ILE A 154 -15.10 -5.52 -4.06
C ILE A 154 -15.26 -7.00 -4.39
N ASP A 155 -14.21 -7.77 -4.15
CA ASP A 155 -14.13 -9.20 -4.39
C ASP A 155 -13.69 -9.91 -3.10
N PHE A 156 -14.43 -10.96 -2.72
CA PHE A 156 -14.10 -11.81 -1.58
C PHE A 156 -13.50 -13.12 -2.07
N GLU A 157 -12.24 -13.33 -1.75
CA GLU A 157 -11.57 -14.62 -1.96
C GLU A 157 -11.84 -15.51 -0.74
N ILE A 158 -12.55 -16.61 -0.98
CA ILE A 158 -12.90 -17.61 0.03
C ILE A 158 -11.97 -18.81 -0.12
N ILE A 159 -11.13 -19.03 0.86
CA ILE A 159 -10.27 -20.21 0.94
C ILE A 159 -10.98 -21.26 1.78
N THR A 160 -11.37 -22.36 1.15
CA THR A 160 -12.04 -23.48 1.84
C THR A 160 -10.99 -24.35 2.56
N GLY A 161 -11.34 -24.85 3.73
CA GLY A 161 -10.46 -25.70 4.53
C GLY A 161 -10.89 -25.76 6.00
N PRO A 162 -10.19 -26.55 6.84
CA PRO A 162 -10.50 -26.64 8.26
C PRO A 162 -10.23 -25.28 8.93
N PRO A 163 -11.16 -24.75 9.74
CA PRO A 163 -10.93 -23.50 10.46
C PRO A 163 -9.79 -23.65 11.47
N VAL A 164 -9.08 -22.57 11.72
CA VAL A 164 -7.98 -22.51 12.73
C VAL A 164 -8.55 -22.52 14.15
N LEU A 165 -9.66 -21.81 14.33
CA LEU A 165 -10.37 -21.62 15.58
C LEU A 165 -11.84 -21.96 15.39
N GLN A 166 -12.50 -22.49 16.41
CA GLN A 166 -13.95 -22.63 16.42
C GLN A 166 -14.55 -21.31 16.91
N TYR A 167 -15.38 -20.68 16.07
CA TYR A 167 -16.17 -19.52 16.44
C TYR A 167 -17.26 -19.89 17.46
N LEU A 168 -17.39 -19.08 18.53
CA LEU A 168 -18.34 -19.30 19.64
C LEU A 168 -19.29 -18.13 19.83
N GLY A 169 -18.91 -16.92 19.40
CA GLY A 169 -19.74 -15.74 19.53
C GLY A 169 -18.99 -14.44 19.20
N MET A 170 -19.74 -13.35 19.13
CA MET A 170 -19.19 -12.01 18.91
C MET A 170 -19.97 -10.97 19.71
N THR A 171 -19.27 -10.04 20.32
CA THR A 171 -19.80 -8.87 21.02
C THR A 171 -19.28 -7.61 20.35
N PRO A 172 -20.15 -6.72 19.82
CA PRO A 172 -19.73 -5.37 19.43
C PRO A 172 -19.24 -4.61 20.65
N LEU A 173 -18.09 -3.94 20.52
CA LEU A 173 -17.51 -3.11 21.58
C LEU A 173 -17.85 -1.63 21.37
N TRP A 174 -17.06 -0.93 20.58
CA TRP A 174 -17.23 0.48 20.28
C TRP A 174 -17.37 0.69 18.78
N ASN A 175 -18.46 1.32 18.33
CA ASN A 175 -18.76 1.47 16.91
C ASN A 175 -19.41 2.84 16.66
N ALA A 176 -18.61 3.90 16.77
CA ALA A 176 -19.05 5.28 16.56
C ALA A 176 -17.89 6.23 16.24
N GLY A 177 -18.23 7.45 15.86
CA GLY A 177 -17.35 8.60 15.93
C GLY A 177 -17.48 9.28 17.29
N TYR A 178 -16.37 9.43 17.98
CA TYR A 178 -16.29 10.04 19.32
C TYR A 178 -15.58 11.37 19.20
N LYS A 179 -16.21 12.44 19.68
CA LYS A 179 -15.54 13.75 19.74
C LYS A 179 -14.31 13.67 20.62
N TYR A 180 -13.22 14.31 20.20
CA TYR A 180 -11.96 14.28 20.91
C TYR A 180 -11.49 15.68 21.26
N GLY A 181 -11.26 15.90 22.57
CA GLY A 181 -10.83 17.18 23.11
C GLY A 181 -11.94 18.21 23.32
N ASP A 182 -13.22 17.89 23.06
CA ASP A 182 -14.34 18.79 23.37
C ASP A 182 -14.55 18.85 24.88
N PRO A 183 -14.36 20.01 25.55
CA PRO A 183 -14.53 20.12 26.98
C PRO A 183 -15.98 19.93 27.48
N LYS A 184 -16.96 20.04 26.56
CA LYS A 184 -18.38 19.84 26.83
C LYS A 184 -18.84 18.40 26.63
N GLU A 185 -18.08 17.63 25.88
CA GLU A 185 -18.37 16.24 25.51
C GLU A 185 -17.08 15.42 25.58
N LYS A 186 -16.64 15.13 26.81
CA LYS A 186 -15.40 14.42 27.06
C LYS A 186 -15.48 13.00 26.50
N ILE A 187 -14.43 12.56 25.84
CA ILE A 187 -14.40 11.25 25.20
C ILE A 187 -14.50 10.11 26.22
N GLU A 188 -13.95 10.29 27.40
CA GLU A 188 -13.99 9.32 28.51
C GLU A 188 -15.42 9.06 29.00
N ASP A 189 -16.31 10.03 28.86
CA ASP A 189 -17.72 9.90 29.26
C ASP A 189 -18.55 9.15 28.20
N ASN A 190 -18.02 8.98 26.98
CA ASN A 190 -18.70 8.36 25.83
C ASN A 190 -18.14 6.98 25.45
N ILE A 191 -16.85 6.73 25.68
CA ILE A 191 -16.23 5.41 25.48
C ILE A 191 -16.31 4.62 26.78
N LEU A 192 -17.52 4.11 27.08
CA LEU A 192 -17.75 3.36 28.31
C LEU A 192 -17.20 1.94 28.24
N PRO A 193 -16.80 1.34 29.38
CA PRO A 193 -16.45 -0.08 29.43
C PRO A 193 -17.61 -0.96 28.98
N VAL A 194 -17.31 -2.03 28.25
CA VAL A 194 -18.28 -3.00 27.77
C VAL A 194 -18.17 -4.29 28.56
N ASN A 195 -19.26 -4.65 29.26
CA ASN A 195 -19.39 -5.94 29.91
C ASN A 195 -19.88 -6.98 28.89
N TYR A 196 -19.25 -8.15 28.88
CA TYR A 196 -19.61 -9.25 27.99
C TYR A 196 -19.47 -10.60 28.73
N GLU A 197 -20.06 -11.61 28.16
CA GLU A 197 -19.99 -12.96 28.71
C GLU A 197 -19.44 -13.93 27.65
N ASN A 198 -18.37 -14.63 28.02
CA ASN A 198 -17.79 -15.65 27.18
C ASN A 198 -18.59 -16.95 27.22
N ALA A 199 -18.83 -17.54 26.06
CA ALA A 199 -19.50 -18.82 25.91
C ALA A 199 -18.71 -19.96 26.59
N PRO A 200 -19.39 -21.04 26.99
CA PRO A 200 -18.72 -22.27 27.40
C PRO A 200 -17.75 -22.76 26.30
N GLY A 201 -16.53 -23.11 26.70
CA GLY A 201 -15.47 -23.53 25.75
C GLY A 201 -14.63 -22.39 25.17
N ALA A 202 -14.93 -21.13 25.47
CA ALA A 202 -14.07 -20.01 25.08
C ALA A 202 -12.68 -20.14 25.72
N GLY A 203 -11.67 -20.04 24.92
CA GLY A 203 -10.26 -20.08 25.31
C GLY A 203 -9.44 -18.92 24.75
N LEU A 204 -10.02 -18.18 23.80
CA LEU A 204 -9.41 -17.04 23.14
C LEU A 204 -10.48 -15.97 22.85
N ASN A 205 -10.22 -14.75 23.23
CA ASN A 205 -10.90 -13.56 22.75
C ASN A 205 -10.01 -12.84 21.73
N ARG A 206 -10.56 -12.56 20.55
CA ARG A 206 -9.90 -11.74 19.54
C ARG A 206 -10.60 -10.40 19.46
N ILE A 207 -9.88 -9.34 19.80
CA ILE A 207 -10.34 -7.99 19.60
C ILE A 207 -9.85 -7.54 18.22
N ARG A 208 -10.80 -7.22 17.34
CA ARG A 208 -10.56 -6.60 16.05
C ARG A 208 -10.98 -5.15 16.15
N ILE A 209 -10.06 -4.22 15.98
CA ILE A 209 -10.33 -2.79 16.12
C ILE A 209 -9.76 -2.01 14.95
N GLN A 210 -10.61 -1.20 14.30
CA GLN A 210 -10.24 -0.14 13.38
C GLN A 210 -10.41 1.19 14.10
N HIS A 211 -9.38 2.01 14.08
CA HIS A 211 -9.36 3.28 14.76
C HIS A 211 -8.60 4.30 13.91
N THR A 212 -9.19 5.46 13.64
CA THR A 212 -8.58 6.55 12.89
C THR A 212 -9.05 7.88 13.45
N GLY A 213 -8.11 8.84 13.59
CA GLY A 213 -8.42 10.21 14.00
C GLY A 213 -8.68 11.10 12.79
N HIS A 214 -9.74 11.90 12.83
CA HIS A 214 -10.16 12.78 11.74
C HIS A 214 -10.55 14.15 12.24
N GLY A 215 -10.47 15.13 11.34
CA GLY A 215 -10.72 16.52 11.67
C GLY A 215 -9.65 17.09 12.59
N MET A 216 -9.77 18.35 12.88
CA MET A 216 -8.73 19.01 13.67
C MET A 216 -9.31 20.12 14.56
N ASP A 217 -8.61 20.36 15.65
CA ASP A 217 -8.77 21.56 16.45
C ASP A 217 -7.75 22.63 16.08
N ARG A 218 -7.75 23.74 16.80
CA ARG A 218 -6.68 24.74 16.82
C ARG A 218 -6.22 24.95 18.26
N PRO A 219 -4.91 25.16 18.53
CA PRO A 219 -3.81 25.31 17.57
C PRO A 219 -3.04 24.01 17.24
N LYS A 220 -3.40 22.84 17.81
CA LYS A 220 -2.57 21.62 17.75
C LYS A 220 -2.88 20.70 16.58
N ASN A 221 -3.96 20.97 15.83
CA ASN A 221 -4.43 20.14 14.72
C ASN A 221 -4.77 18.69 15.12
N CYS A 222 -5.13 18.45 16.40
CA CYS A 222 -5.67 17.17 16.82
C CYS A 222 -7.15 17.04 16.39
N SER A 223 -7.68 15.91 16.02
CA SER A 223 -7.16 14.55 16.14
C SER A 223 -6.26 14.11 14.97
N GLU A 224 -6.47 14.58 13.74
CA GLU A 224 -5.89 14.05 12.52
C GLU A 224 -4.36 14.17 12.46
N PHE A 225 -3.81 15.32 12.87
CA PHE A 225 -2.40 15.64 12.73
C PHE A 225 -1.65 15.73 14.06
N CYS A 226 -2.03 14.91 15.05
CA CYS A 226 -1.23 14.76 16.25
C CYS A 226 -1.19 13.30 16.74
N SER A 227 0.01 12.87 17.13
CA SER A 227 0.22 11.55 17.70
C SER A 227 -0.38 11.47 19.10
N ARG A 228 -1.21 10.44 19.36
CA ARG A 228 -1.84 10.15 20.64
C ARG A 228 -1.77 8.67 20.94
N TRP A 229 -1.74 8.31 22.22
CA TRP A 229 -1.77 6.91 22.61
C TRP A 229 -3.20 6.40 22.84
N ARG A 230 -3.35 5.10 22.62
CA ARG A 230 -4.53 4.30 22.97
C ARG A 230 -4.11 3.14 23.85
N ILE A 231 -4.89 2.84 24.90
CA ILE A 231 -4.72 1.68 25.77
C ILE A 231 -6.00 0.87 25.78
N LEU A 232 -5.87 -0.43 25.47
CA LEU A 232 -6.96 -1.40 25.54
C LEU A 232 -6.73 -2.32 26.75
N LYS A 233 -7.78 -2.51 27.56
CA LYS A 233 -7.73 -3.37 28.73
C LYS A 233 -8.84 -4.42 28.68
N VAL A 234 -8.54 -5.59 29.24
CA VAL A 234 -9.50 -6.66 29.52
C VAL A 234 -9.36 -7.00 31.00
N ASP A 235 -10.47 -6.96 31.74
CA ASP A 235 -10.51 -7.18 33.20
C ASP A 235 -9.47 -6.30 33.96
N GLY A 236 -9.34 -5.05 33.53
CA GLY A 236 -8.40 -4.09 34.08
C GLY A 236 -6.94 -4.29 33.70
N LYS A 237 -6.58 -5.37 32.98
CA LYS A 237 -5.22 -5.61 32.51
C LYS A 237 -5.01 -5.02 31.12
N VAL A 238 -3.91 -4.32 30.91
CA VAL A 238 -3.50 -3.81 29.60
C VAL A 238 -3.20 -4.99 28.68
N VAL A 239 -3.90 -5.07 27.55
CA VAL A 239 -3.71 -6.08 26.51
C VAL A 239 -3.12 -5.51 25.23
N ASP A 240 -3.25 -4.20 25.01
CA ASP A 240 -2.65 -3.46 23.91
C ASP A 240 -2.41 -2.00 24.30
N GLN A 241 -1.27 -1.45 23.92
CA GLN A 241 -0.95 -0.04 24.05
C GLN A 241 -0.12 0.39 22.84
N ARG A 242 -0.54 1.47 22.17
CA ARG A 242 0.17 1.99 21.02
C ARG A 242 -0.06 3.47 20.77
N ASN A 243 0.86 4.08 20.05
CA ASN A 243 0.64 5.41 19.49
C ASN A 243 -0.21 5.28 18.21
N MET A 244 -1.22 6.15 18.13
CA MET A 244 -2.09 6.27 16.97
C MET A 244 -1.47 7.26 15.99
N TRP A 245 -0.43 6.79 15.27
CA TRP A 245 0.33 7.60 14.33
C TRP A 245 0.85 6.74 13.19
N LYS A 246 0.83 7.27 11.97
CA LYS A 246 1.30 6.57 10.78
C LYS A 246 2.15 7.48 9.92
N ASP A 247 3.36 7.01 9.59
CA ASP A 247 4.24 7.61 8.60
C ASP A 247 3.66 7.39 7.20
N CYS A 248 3.23 8.48 6.56
CA CYS A 248 2.61 8.43 5.24
C CYS A 248 3.63 8.57 4.10
N GLY A 249 4.81 9.10 4.36
CA GLY A 249 5.90 9.15 3.38
C GLY A 249 6.33 7.77 2.87
N CYS A 250 6.06 6.68 3.64
CA CYS A 250 6.33 5.31 3.23
C CYS A 250 5.16 4.64 2.47
N ASN A 251 4.04 5.34 2.20
CA ASN A 251 2.91 4.78 1.47
C ASN A 251 3.35 4.25 0.09
N PRO A 252 3.01 2.99 -0.28
CA PRO A 252 3.36 2.46 -1.60
C PRO A 252 2.61 3.14 -2.75
N LEU A 253 1.43 3.73 -2.49
CA LEU A 253 0.68 4.51 -3.47
C LEU A 253 1.18 5.95 -3.49
N TYR A 254 2.09 6.24 -4.41
CA TYR A 254 2.63 7.58 -4.68
C TYR A 254 2.99 7.74 -6.18
N PRO A 255 3.08 8.99 -6.71
CA PRO A 255 2.63 10.21 -6.09
C PRO A 255 1.10 10.31 -6.05
N GLN A 256 0.57 11.24 -5.25
CA GLN A 256 -0.85 11.58 -5.23
C GLN A 256 -1.05 13.09 -5.45
N GLY A 257 -2.24 13.49 -5.87
CA GLY A 257 -2.54 14.88 -6.23
C GLY A 257 -2.77 15.84 -5.07
N GLY A 258 -2.60 15.39 -3.81
CA GLY A 258 -2.86 16.15 -2.58
C GLY A 258 -1.74 16.04 -1.55
N THR A 259 -2.07 16.33 -0.29
CA THR A 259 -1.10 16.33 0.83
C THR A 259 -0.88 14.94 1.43
N TRP A 260 -0.58 13.98 0.59
CA TRP A 260 -0.51 12.55 0.93
C TRP A 260 0.66 12.18 1.87
N VAL A 261 1.76 12.95 1.86
CA VAL A 261 2.96 12.66 2.66
C VAL A 261 2.81 13.03 4.14
N TYR A 262 1.84 13.89 4.49
CA TYR A 262 1.67 14.28 5.88
C TYR A 262 1.20 13.12 6.74
N ASP A 263 1.93 12.85 7.79
CA ASP A 263 1.59 11.84 8.78
C ASP A 263 0.27 12.14 9.45
N ARG A 264 -0.49 11.09 9.74
CA ARG A 264 -1.83 11.20 10.32
C ARG A 264 -2.07 10.20 11.45
N ALA A 265 -3.16 10.43 12.17
CA ALA A 265 -3.62 9.58 13.26
C ALA A 265 -4.11 8.21 12.75
N TYR A 266 -3.13 7.33 12.49
CA TYR A 266 -3.26 5.91 12.16
C TYR A 266 -3.88 5.59 10.80
N TRP A 267 -3.76 6.50 9.84
CA TRP A 267 -4.16 6.28 8.43
C TRP A 267 -3.33 7.13 7.47
N CYS A 268 -3.37 6.81 6.19
CA CYS A 268 -2.82 7.65 5.13
C CYS A 268 -3.79 7.72 3.95
N PRO A 269 -3.78 8.79 3.14
CA PRO A 269 -4.53 8.83 1.89
C PRO A 269 -4.14 7.67 0.97
N GLY A 270 -5.14 6.98 0.40
CA GLY A 270 -4.91 5.78 -0.41
C GLY A 270 -4.57 4.54 0.42
N ASP A 271 -5.13 4.41 1.62
CA ASP A 271 -4.91 3.30 2.52
C ASP A 271 -6.21 2.55 2.81
N LEU A 272 -6.23 1.25 2.58
CA LEU A 272 -7.24 0.38 3.18
C LEU A 272 -6.73 0.02 4.58
N GLN A 273 -7.27 0.70 5.60
CA GLN A 273 -6.80 0.55 6.96
C GLN A 273 -6.88 -0.90 7.41
N ARG A 274 -5.76 -1.45 7.83
CA ARG A 274 -5.72 -2.77 8.45
C ARG A 274 -6.15 -2.67 9.90
N PRO A 275 -7.12 -3.52 10.35
CA PRO A 275 -7.50 -3.56 11.75
C PRO A 275 -6.35 -4.07 12.61
N ASP A 276 -6.29 -3.59 13.84
CA ASP A 276 -5.48 -4.22 14.88
C ASP A 276 -6.17 -5.49 15.35
N ILE A 277 -5.43 -6.58 15.41
CA ILE A 277 -5.90 -7.89 15.87
C ILE A 277 -5.16 -8.22 17.17
N ILE A 278 -5.90 -8.26 18.27
CA ILE A 278 -5.36 -8.50 19.60
C ILE A 278 -5.98 -9.78 20.15
N ASP A 279 -5.16 -10.84 20.28
CA ASP A 279 -5.56 -12.12 20.82
C ASP A 279 -5.29 -12.17 22.31
N VAL A 280 -6.33 -12.42 23.11
CA VAL A 280 -6.27 -12.48 24.58
C VAL A 280 -6.74 -13.85 25.06
N ALA A 281 -5.90 -14.58 25.76
CA ALA A 281 -6.32 -15.82 26.41
C ALA A 281 -7.44 -15.52 27.43
N THR A 282 -8.48 -16.33 27.43
CA THR A 282 -9.68 -16.09 28.22
C THR A 282 -10.26 -17.35 28.84
N THR A 283 -11.28 -17.18 29.66
CA THR A 283 -12.08 -18.23 30.27
C THR A 283 -13.57 -17.99 30.03
N PRO A 284 -14.45 -19.00 30.15
CA PRO A 284 -15.89 -18.79 30.19
C PRO A 284 -16.28 -17.85 31.34
N GLY A 285 -17.38 -17.12 31.16
CA GLY A 285 -17.95 -16.25 32.18
C GLY A 285 -17.88 -14.76 31.85
N LYS A 286 -18.11 -13.92 32.85
CA LYS A 286 -18.23 -12.47 32.72
C LYS A 286 -16.87 -11.79 32.69
N HIS A 287 -16.73 -10.86 31.77
CA HIS A 287 -15.53 -10.06 31.54
C HIS A 287 -15.88 -8.62 31.21
N THR A 288 -14.88 -7.73 31.25
CA THR A 288 -15.05 -6.31 30.91
C THR A 288 -13.92 -5.89 29.97
N ALA A 289 -14.27 -5.25 28.87
CA ALA A 289 -13.32 -4.55 27.99
C ALA A 289 -13.41 -3.04 28.21
N SER A 290 -12.29 -2.33 28.26
CA SER A 290 -12.24 -0.87 28.33
C SER A 290 -11.19 -0.30 27.39
N LEU A 291 -11.47 0.88 26.85
CA LEU A 291 -10.62 1.61 25.94
C LEU A 291 -10.32 2.99 26.53
N GLU A 292 -9.06 3.33 26.61
CA GLU A 292 -8.60 4.63 27.09
C GLU A 292 -7.80 5.32 25.98
N LEU A 293 -8.05 6.61 25.80
CA LEU A 293 -7.30 7.48 24.92
C LEU A 293 -6.52 8.50 25.72
N GLU A 294 -5.43 9.01 25.15
CA GLU A 294 -4.64 10.06 25.79
C GLU A 294 -5.52 11.25 26.14
N PRO A 295 -5.55 11.71 27.41
CA PRO A 295 -6.35 12.85 27.79
C PRO A 295 -5.93 14.10 27.02
N TYR A 296 -6.92 14.79 26.46
CA TYR A 296 -6.70 15.99 25.70
C TYR A 296 -7.88 16.94 25.81
N THR A 297 -7.62 18.23 25.85
CA THR A 297 -8.64 19.27 25.82
C THR A 297 -8.25 20.33 24.82
N ALA A 298 -9.08 20.53 23.81
CA ALA A 298 -8.92 21.56 22.81
C ALA A 298 -9.36 22.93 23.35
N THR A 299 -8.76 23.98 22.84
CA THR A 299 -9.09 25.36 23.20
C THR A 299 -10.05 26.01 22.21
N GLU A 300 -9.98 25.63 20.95
CA GLU A 300 -10.75 26.24 19.85
C GLU A 300 -11.10 25.22 18.76
N ASN A 301 -12.22 25.45 18.05
CA ASN A 301 -12.62 24.72 16.83
C ASN A 301 -12.57 23.20 16.97
N VAL A 302 -13.30 22.64 17.92
CA VAL A 302 -13.29 21.18 18.17
C VAL A 302 -14.10 20.46 17.09
N GLN A 303 -13.44 20.08 16.00
CA GLN A 303 -13.98 19.21 14.97
C GLN A 303 -13.28 17.83 14.95
N ALA A 304 -12.43 17.61 15.94
CA ALA A 304 -11.68 16.38 16.09
C ALA A 304 -12.58 15.21 16.49
N VAL A 305 -12.45 14.09 15.80
CA VAL A 305 -13.25 12.88 16.00
C VAL A 305 -12.37 11.64 15.89
N GLU A 306 -12.47 10.75 16.87
CA GLU A 306 -11.91 9.40 16.79
C GLU A 306 -12.96 8.44 16.26
N GLN A 307 -12.74 7.92 15.05
CA GLN A 307 -13.62 6.95 14.41
C GLN A 307 -13.18 5.53 14.79
N ILE A 308 -13.99 4.88 15.62
CA ILE A 308 -13.68 3.55 16.17
C ILE A 308 -14.73 2.55 15.69
N SER A 309 -14.25 1.37 15.30
CA SER A 309 -15.06 0.19 15.02
C SER A 309 -14.36 -1.02 15.62
N ALA A 310 -14.94 -1.59 16.67
CA ALA A 310 -14.32 -2.65 17.46
C ALA A 310 -15.29 -3.78 17.79
N TYR A 311 -14.80 -5.01 17.62
CA TYR A 311 -15.56 -6.24 17.89
C TYR A 311 -14.72 -7.22 18.69
N MET A 312 -15.33 -7.91 19.64
CA MET A 312 -14.77 -9.02 20.39
C MET A 312 -15.31 -10.32 19.82
N PHE A 313 -14.47 -11.09 19.14
CA PHE A 313 -14.80 -12.44 18.69
C PHE A 313 -14.35 -13.46 19.73
N GLN A 314 -15.25 -14.38 20.06
CA GLN A 314 -15.00 -15.45 21.03
C GLN A 314 -14.67 -16.73 20.26
N TYR A 315 -13.57 -17.37 20.63
CA TYR A 315 -13.08 -18.57 19.98
C TYR A 315 -12.68 -19.64 21.01
N SER A 316 -12.69 -20.90 20.52
CA SER A 316 -11.99 -21.98 21.20
C SER A 316 -10.48 -21.70 21.28
N LYS A 317 -9.73 -22.55 21.97
CA LYS A 317 -8.28 -22.65 21.73
C LYS A 317 -8.02 -23.09 20.29
N PRO A 318 -6.80 -22.84 19.74
CA PRO A 318 -6.44 -23.32 18.42
C PRO A 318 -6.69 -24.81 18.28
N LEU A 319 -7.33 -25.20 17.18
CA LEU A 319 -7.78 -26.60 16.97
C LEU A 319 -6.62 -27.55 16.66
N GLN A 320 -5.53 -27.03 16.12
CA GLN A 320 -4.38 -27.82 15.73
C GLN A 320 -3.16 -27.47 16.59
N LYS A 321 -2.29 -28.47 16.81
CA LYS A 321 -1.04 -28.24 17.54
C LYS A 321 0.03 -27.62 16.67
N THR A 322 0.18 -28.11 15.45
CA THR A 322 1.22 -27.70 14.52
C THR A 322 0.56 -27.32 13.19
N ASP A 323 0.61 -26.06 12.85
CA ASP A 323 -0.02 -25.47 11.66
C ASP A 323 0.72 -24.18 11.31
N VAL A 324 1.25 -24.06 10.10
CA VAL A 324 2.01 -22.89 9.64
C VAL A 324 1.53 -22.47 8.26
N ALA A 325 1.42 -21.19 8.00
CA ALA A 325 0.98 -20.65 6.72
C ALA A 325 2.00 -19.68 6.13
N ILE A 326 2.02 -19.59 4.79
CA ILE A 326 2.60 -18.45 4.08
C ILE A 326 1.52 -17.38 3.97
N GLU A 327 1.78 -16.22 4.53
CA GLU A 327 0.84 -15.10 4.46
C GLU A 327 1.05 -14.25 3.21
N LYS A 328 2.32 -14.02 2.83
CA LYS A 328 2.66 -13.16 1.70
C LYS A 328 4.03 -13.49 1.13
N ILE A 329 4.18 -13.25 -0.18
CA ILE A 329 5.48 -13.06 -0.85
C ILE A 329 5.61 -11.55 -1.09
N MET A 330 6.52 -10.90 -0.36
CA MET A 330 6.75 -9.45 -0.48
C MET A 330 7.76 -9.14 -1.59
N VAL A 331 8.72 -10.05 -1.81
CA VAL A 331 9.79 -9.96 -2.82
C VAL A 331 10.13 -11.37 -3.30
N PRO A 332 10.16 -11.64 -4.60
CA PRO A 332 9.73 -10.78 -5.68
C PRO A 332 8.22 -10.88 -5.93
N THR A 333 7.58 -9.78 -6.27
CA THR A 333 6.16 -9.75 -6.64
C THR A 333 5.82 -8.54 -7.50
N SER A 334 4.72 -8.62 -8.27
CA SER A 334 4.09 -7.49 -8.96
C SER A 334 2.90 -6.91 -8.18
N GLU A 335 2.68 -7.34 -6.94
CA GLU A 335 1.61 -6.78 -6.11
C GLU A 335 1.92 -5.32 -5.74
N GLN A 336 0.98 -4.44 -6.03
CA GLN A 336 1.13 -2.99 -5.88
C GLN A 336 1.44 -2.56 -4.43
N GLN A 337 0.92 -3.25 -3.43
CA GLN A 337 1.21 -2.95 -2.02
C GLN A 337 2.70 -3.10 -1.65
N PHE A 338 3.48 -3.81 -2.46
CA PHE A 338 4.93 -4.00 -2.29
C PHE A 338 5.76 -3.26 -3.35
N PHE A 339 5.15 -2.28 -4.03
CA PHE A 339 5.79 -1.54 -5.12
C PHE A 339 7.15 -0.95 -4.71
N ARG A 340 7.26 -0.38 -3.50
CA ARG A 340 8.53 0.19 -3.00
C ARG A 340 9.66 -0.83 -2.79
N LEU A 341 9.35 -2.11 -2.77
CA LEU A 341 10.31 -3.20 -2.60
C LEU A 341 10.61 -3.93 -3.90
N ASN A 342 9.93 -3.58 -5.01
CA ASN A 342 9.96 -4.31 -6.26
C ASN A 342 10.08 -3.38 -7.50
N PRO A 343 10.66 -3.88 -8.61
CA PRO A 343 11.34 -5.17 -8.71
C PRO A 343 12.61 -5.18 -7.87
N ALA A 344 12.96 -6.33 -7.26
CA ALA A 344 14.16 -6.46 -6.45
C ALA A 344 15.13 -7.47 -7.04
N SER A 345 16.41 -7.18 -6.96
CA SER A 345 17.50 -8.06 -7.40
C SER A 345 17.96 -9.02 -6.32
N PHE A 346 17.78 -8.65 -5.05
CA PHE A 346 18.38 -9.35 -3.90
C PHE A 346 17.30 -10.04 -3.07
N HIS A 347 17.69 -10.90 -2.21
CA HIS A 347 17.02 -11.54 -1.09
C HIS A 347 15.48 -11.61 -1.16
N PRO A 348 14.90 -12.75 -1.59
CA PRO A 348 13.46 -12.92 -1.49
C PRO A 348 12.97 -12.70 -0.06
N ARG A 349 11.77 -12.11 0.09
CA ARG A 349 11.14 -11.84 1.39
C ARG A 349 9.74 -12.39 1.42
N ILE A 350 9.44 -13.12 2.48
CA ILE A 350 8.12 -13.71 2.70
C ILE A 350 7.65 -13.45 4.12
N VAL A 351 6.35 -13.59 4.34
CA VAL A 351 5.76 -13.57 5.69
C VAL A 351 5.21 -14.95 5.99
N ILE A 352 5.62 -15.53 7.11
CA ILE A 352 5.08 -16.78 7.65
C ILE A 352 4.29 -16.51 8.93
N ARG A 353 3.33 -17.38 9.23
CA ARG A 353 2.48 -17.27 10.42
C ARG A 353 2.32 -18.61 11.11
N ASN A 354 2.37 -18.62 12.45
CA ASN A 354 2.04 -19.79 13.23
C ASN A 354 0.53 -19.82 13.53
N LEU A 355 -0.16 -20.83 13.05
CA LEU A 355 -1.60 -21.07 13.27
C LEU A 355 -1.83 -22.25 14.24
N GLY A 356 -0.77 -22.91 14.68
CA GLY A 356 -0.81 -23.97 15.67
C GLY A 356 -0.77 -23.46 17.11
N SER A 357 -1.29 -24.27 18.06
CA SER A 357 -1.23 -23.96 19.49
C SER A 357 0.19 -24.11 20.09
N GLU A 358 1.06 -24.91 19.47
CA GLU A 358 2.46 -25.02 19.86
C GLU A 358 3.27 -23.90 19.22
N PRO A 359 4.21 -23.26 19.94
CA PRO A 359 5.09 -22.27 19.33
C PRO A 359 5.88 -22.86 18.16
N LEU A 360 5.89 -22.14 17.02
CA LEU A 360 6.72 -22.49 15.87
C LEU A 360 8.18 -22.09 16.16
N LYS A 361 9.08 -23.09 16.18
CA LYS A 361 10.52 -22.89 16.44
C LYS A 361 11.37 -23.09 15.20
N SER A 362 10.87 -23.86 14.24
CA SER A 362 11.57 -24.11 12.98
C SER A 362 10.61 -24.52 11.88
N VAL A 363 10.96 -24.20 10.62
CA VAL A 363 10.27 -24.69 9.43
C VAL A 363 11.25 -24.73 8.25
N THR A 364 11.11 -25.75 7.42
CA THR A 364 11.88 -25.86 6.17
C THR A 364 11.16 -25.09 5.07
N ILE A 365 11.84 -24.12 4.47
CA ILE A 365 11.33 -23.26 3.40
C ILE A 365 12.03 -23.65 2.11
N THR A 366 11.28 -24.08 1.09
CA THR A 366 11.80 -24.35 -0.26
C THR A 366 11.26 -23.29 -1.22
N TYR A 367 12.14 -22.62 -1.96
CA TYR A 367 11.77 -21.47 -2.77
C TYR A 367 12.59 -21.38 -4.07
N GLY A 368 12.12 -20.57 -5.00
CA GLY A 368 12.85 -20.27 -6.23
C GLY A 368 11.96 -19.84 -7.39
N THR A 369 12.60 -19.30 -8.41
CA THR A 369 11.96 -18.88 -9.66
C THR A 369 11.84 -20.07 -10.61
N SER A 370 10.71 -20.18 -11.30
CA SER A 370 10.46 -21.24 -12.29
C SER A 370 11.54 -21.27 -13.38
N GLY A 371 12.05 -22.49 -13.68
CA GLY A 371 13.14 -22.69 -14.62
C GLY A 371 14.55 -22.53 -14.04
N PHE A 372 14.67 -22.31 -12.73
CA PHE A 372 15.93 -22.32 -11.97
C PHE A 372 15.89 -23.40 -10.89
N ALA A 373 17.07 -23.78 -10.39
CA ALA A 373 17.16 -24.68 -9.24
C ALA A 373 16.50 -24.04 -8.01
N ARG A 374 15.68 -24.83 -7.31
CA ARG A 374 15.07 -24.39 -6.04
C ARG A 374 16.10 -24.44 -4.92
N GLU A 375 15.98 -23.53 -4.00
CA GLU A 375 16.81 -23.42 -2.80
C GLU A 375 16.01 -23.85 -1.57
N THR A 376 16.72 -24.26 -0.51
CA THR A 376 16.10 -24.66 0.75
C THR A 376 16.76 -23.91 1.90
N TYR A 377 15.93 -23.34 2.75
CA TYR A 377 16.34 -22.60 3.95
C TYR A 377 15.66 -23.17 5.17
N GLN A 378 16.44 -23.40 6.23
CA GLN A 378 15.90 -23.83 7.52
C GLN A 378 15.70 -22.61 8.43
N TRP A 379 14.47 -22.10 8.45
CA TRP A 379 14.13 -21.01 9.35
C TRP A 379 14.12 -21.50 10.81
N LYS A 380 14.63 -20.68 11.71
CA LYS A 380 14.61 -20.88 13.17
C LYS A 380 14.19 -19.59 13.84
N GLY A 381 13.29 -19.69 14.83
CA GLY A 381 12.78 -18.54 15.57
C GLY A 381 11.85 -18.96 16.69
N TYR A 382 10.94 -18.09 17.09
CA TYR A 382 9.92 -18.39 18.09
C TYR A 382 8.67 -17.57 17.80
N LEU A 383 7.63 -18.22 17.26
CA LEU A 383 6.35 -17.61 17.01
C LEU A 383 5.26 -18.30 17.83
N GLN A 384 4.64 -17.58 18.71
CA GLN A 384 3.42 -18.04 19.38
C GLN A 384 2.25 -18.12 18.41
N PHE A 385 1.12 -18.67 18.84
CA PHE A 385 -0.09 -18.68 18.04
C PHE A 385 -0.40 -17.29 17.47
N ASN A 386 -0.76 -17.25 16.19
CA ASN A 386 -1.13 -16.05 15.44
C ASN A 386 -0.01 -15.02 15.21
N GLN A 387 1.22 -15.29 15.66
CA GLN A 387 2.36 -14.40 15.39
C GLN A 387 2.95 -14.63 13.99
N PHE A 388 3.49 -13.56 13.44
CA PHE A 388 4.13 -13.51 12.11
C PHE A 388 5.63 -13.33 12.22
N ALA A 389 6.35 -13.79 11.20
CA ALA A 389 7.72 -13.37 10.95
C ALA A 389 7.89 -12.99 9.47
N GLU A 390 8.51 -11.85 9.22
CA GLU A 390 9.15 -11.60 7.94
C GLU A 390 10.44 -12.41 7.87
N VAL A 391 10.59 -13.18 6.79
CA VAL A 391 11.76 -14.03 6.56
C VAL A 391 12.47 -13.54 5.31
N ILE A 392 13.68 -13.05 5.49
CA ILE A 392 14.61 -12.74 4.40
C ILE A 392 15.30 -14.04 4.03
N LEU A 393 15.06 -14.52 2.81
CA LEU A 393 15.62 -15.77 2.31
C LEU A 393 17.03 -15.53 1.75
N PRO A 394 17.97 -16.47 1.95
CA PRO A 394 19.31 -16.32 1.39
C PRO A 394 19.33 -16.34 -0.15
N GLY A 395 20.40 -15.81 -0.71
CA GLY A 395 20.61 -15.76 -2.16
C GLY A 395 19.84 -14.64 -2.85
N ASP A 396 20.08 -14.51 -4.15
CA ASP A 396 19.48 -13.49 -4.98
C ASP A 396 18.26 -14.04 -5.72
N VAL A 397 17.30 -13.17 -5.99
CA VAL A 397 16.22 -13.47 -6.93
C VAL A 397 16.82 -13.82 -8.30
N LYS A 398 16.37 -14.92 -8.91
CA LYS A 398 16.77 -15.35 -10.25
C LYS A 398 15.63 -15.09 -11.21
N TRP A 399 15.93 -14.65 -12.42
CA TRP A 399 14.92 -14.35 -13.43
C TRP A 399 15.43 -14.60 -14.87
N LYS A 400 14.47 -14.75 -15.77
CA LYS A 400 14.63 -14.64 -17.24
C LYS A 400 14.03 -13.30 -17.67
N ASP A 401 14.38 -12.83 -18.85
CA ASP A 401 13.76 -11.63 -19.42
C ASP A 401 12.24 -11.81 -19.52
N GLY A 402 11.49 -10.75 -19.21
CA GLY A 402 10.03 -10.74 -19.21
C GLY A 402 9.41 -11.12 -17.84
N GLU A 403 8.27 -11.79 -17.91
CA GLU A 403 7.52 -12.20 -16.71
C GLU A 403 8.04 -13.51 -16.14
N ASN A 404 8.12 -13.58 -14.83
CA ASN A 404 8.63 -14.71 -14.07
C ASN A 404 7.62 -15.13 -13.00
N THR A 405 7.68 -16.40 -12.58
CA THR A 405 6.91 -16.93 -11.44
C THR A 405 7.88 -17.38 -10.35
N PHE A 406 7.72 -16.83 -9.16
CA PHE A 406 8.42 -17.26 -7.96
C PHE A 406 7.50 -18.13 -7.12
N SER A 407 8.04 -19.15 -6.47
CA SER A 407 7.26 -20.07 -5.62
C SER A 407 7.97 -20.34 -4.31
N VAL A 408 7.15 -20.49 -3.25
CA VAL A 408 7.60 -20.83 -1.91
C VAL A 408 6.75 -21.98 -1.38
N SER A 409 7.36 -22.88 -0.61
CA SER A 409 6.64 -23.92 0.13
C SER A 409 7.24 -24.14 1.50
N LEU A 410 6.38 -24.34 2.51
CA LEU A 410 6.73 -24.67 3.89
C LEU A 410 6.59 -26.16 4.13
N ASN A 411 7.53 -26.73 4.88
CA ASN A 411 7.54 -28.15 5.21
C ASN A 411 8.10 -28.37 6.62
N LYS A 412 7.62 -29.43 7.26
CA LYS A 412 8.12 -29.92 8.55
C LYS A 412 8.21 -28.85 9.65
N PRO A 413 7.11 -28.14 9.96
CA PRO A 413 7.08 -27.24 11.11
C PRO A 413 7.45 -28.00 12.38
N ASN A 414 8.43 -27.49 13.14
CA ASN A 414 9.02 -28.17 14.32
C ASN A 414 9.45 -29.62 14.06
N GLY A 415 9.79 -29.99 12.82
CA GLY A 415 10.13 -31.36 12.41
C GLY A 415 8.93 -32.30 12.28
N LYS A 416 7.69 -31.83 12.44
CA LYS A 416 6.45 -32.59 12.38
C LYS A 416 5.71 -32.37 11.04
N SER A 417 4.65 -33.13 10.81
CA SER A 417 3.70 -32.85 9.72
C SER A 417 2.87 -31.63 10.06
N ASP A 418 2.55 -30.83 9.04
CA ASP A 418 1.59 -29.76 9.15
C ASP A 418 0.17 -30.30 9.21
N ALA A 419 -0.72 -29.64 9.95
CA ALA A 419 -2.11 -30.06 10.08
C ALA A 419 -2.91 -29.80 8.81
N TRP A 420 -2.53 -28.75 8.05
CA TRP A 420 -3.19 -28.42 6.79
C TRP A 420 -2.20 -27.79 5.79
N ASN A 421 -1.95 -28.52 4.70
CA ASN A 421 -0.96 -28.10 3.71
C ASN A 421 -1.48 -27.11 2.65
N GLY A 422 -2.76 -26.70 2.74
CA GLY A 422 -3.40 -25.87 1.72
C GLY A 422 -2.87 -24.42 1.66
N ASP A 423 -2.32 -23.91 2.75
CA ASP A 423 -1.69 -22.59 2.87
C ASP A 423 -0.17 -22.64 3.00
N ASN A 424 0.42 -23.84 2.81
CA ASN A 424 1.86 -24.04 2.83
C ASN A 424 2.57 -23.71 1.52
N GLN A 425 1.85 -23.31 0.49
CA GLN A 425 2.41 -22.97 -0.81
C GLN A 425 1.83 -21.66 -1.31
N MET A 426 2.71 -20.83 -1.88
CA MET A 426 2.32 -19.57 -2.51
C MET A 426 3.19 -19.31 -3.72
N THR A 427 2.63 -18.62 -4.70
CA THR A 427 3.33 -18.15 -5.89
C THR A 427 3.09 -16.65 -6.07
N SER A 428 4.07 -15.98 -6.66
CA SER A 428 3.94 -14.60 -7.13
C SER A 428 4.47 -14.48 -8.55
N THR A 429 3.95 -13.52 -9.30
CA THR A 429 4.52 -13.11 -10.59
C THR A 429 5.31 -11.83 -10.41
N PHE A 430 6.36 -11.66 -11.22
CA PHE A 430 7.17 -10.43 -11.20
C PHE A 430 7.86 -10.22 -12.55
N LYS A 431 8.19 -8.97 -12.85
CA LYS A 431 9.00 -8.62 -14.01
C LYS A 431 10.48 -8.57 -13.62
N ALA A 432 11.33 -8.98 -14.56
CA ALA A 432 12.77 -8.81 -14.40
C ALA A 432 13.11 -7.32 -14.21
N PRO A 433 14.08 -6.99 -13.33
CA PRO A 433 14.65 -5.66 -13.27
C PRO A 433 15.21 -5.20 -14.62
N GLU A 434 15.19 -3.88 -14.87
CA GLU A 434 15.71 -3.29 -16.10
C GLU A 434 17.21 -3.58 -16.26
N LYS A 435 17.70 -3.53 -17.51
CA LYS A 435 19.12 -3.61 -17.84
C LYS A 435 19.64 -2.20 -18.09
N TYR A 436 20.85 -1.92 -17.62
CA TYR A 436 21.56 -0.66 -17.86
C TYR A 436 22.99 -0.92 -18.33
N PRO A 437 23.65 0.05 -18.98
CA PRO A 437 25.06 -0.07 -19.34
C PRO A 437 25.93 -0.14 -18.08
N THR A 438 27.12 -0.71 -18.18
CA THR A 438 28.12 -0.71 -17.11
C THR A 438 28.67 0.69 -16.78
N GLU A 439 28.51 1.64 -17.72
CA GLU A 439 28.86 3.04 -17.51
C GLU A 439 27.64 3.92 -17.80
N PHE A 440 27.27 4.78 -16.82
CA PHE A 440 26.16 5.71 -16.93
C PHE A 440 26.36 6.93 -16.06
N VAL A 441 25.58 7.98 -16.31
CA VAL A 441 25.62 9.23 -15.57
C VAL A 441 24.41 9.28 -14.63
N LEU A 442 24.68 9.51 -13.34
CA LEU A 442 23.68 9.83 -12.33
C LEU A 442 23.63 11.36 -12.17
N GLN A 443 22.50 11.96 -12.52
CA GLN A 443 22.23 13.37 -12.33
C GLN A 443 21.32 13.55 -11.12
N PHE A 444 21.82 14.25 -10.11
CA PHE A 444 21.07 14.57 -8.90
C PHE A 444 21.00 16.08 -8.69
N LYS A 445 19.80 16.66 -8.76
CA LYS A 445 19.52 18.04 -8.35
C LYS A 445 18.88 18.01 -6.96
N THR A 446 19.50 18.70 -6.02
CA THR A 446 18.95 18.89 -4.68
C THR A 446 17.93 20.03 -4.66
N ASN A 447 16.98 19.95 -3.72
CA ASN A 447 16.13 21.07 -3.32
C ASN A 447 16.84 21.96 -2.26
N SER A 448 16.10 22.81 -1.54
CA SER A 448 16.68 23.66 -0.48
C SER A 448 16.99 22.91 0.82
N ARG A 449 16.57 21.63 0.95
CA ARG A 449 16.74 20.78 2.13
C ARG A 449 17.59 19.53 1.85
N PRO A 450 18.81 19.68 1.32
CA PRO A 450 19.63 18.55 0.87
C PRO A 450 20.05 17.62 2.01
N LYS A 451 19.97 18.08 3.27
CA LYS A 451 20.38 17.28 4.45
C LYS A 451 19.40 16.17 4.79
N ASP A 452 18.21 16.19 4.20
CA ASP A 452 17.21 15.13 4.36
C ASP A 452 17.46 13.96 3.39
N ASN A 453 18.26 14.16 2.33
CA ASN A 453 18.42 13.23 1.24
C ASN A 453 19.73 12.44 1.27
N ASN A 454 19.68 11.16 0.88
CA ASN A 454 20.85 10.38 0.52
C ASN A 454 20.57 9.58 -0.76
N VAL A 455 21.62 9.40 -1.56
CA VAL A 455 21.60 8.50 -2.71
C VAL A 455 22.76 7.51 -2.56
N PHE A 456 22.45 6.23 -2.61
CA PHE A 456 23.48 5.19 -2.53
C PHE A 456 23.17 4.03 -3.47
N LEU A 457 24.23 3.34 -3.92
CA LEU A 457 24.16 2.20 -4.79
C LEU A 457 24.83 1.01 -4.12
N VAL A 458 24.12 -0.10 -4.05
CA VAL A 458 24.57 -1.33 -3.42
C VAL A 458 24.54 -2.51 -4.39
N LYS A 459 25.31 -3.54 -4.09
CA LYS A 459 25.26 -4.86 -4.74
C LYS A 459 24.78 -5.94 -3.77
N SER A 460 24.58 -7.17 -4.24
CA SER A 460 23.86 -8.25 -3.54
C SER A 460 24.38 -8.61 -2.15
N ASN A 461 25.64 -8.37 -1.86
CA ASN A 461 26.22 -8.58 -0.54
C ASN A 461 26.12 -7.35 0.39
N ASN A 462 25.27 -6.38 0.05
CA ASN A 462 25.11 -5.10 0.72
C ASN A 462 26.35 -4.19 0.68
N ASP A 463 27.36 -4.50 -0.14
CA ASP A 463 28.49 -3.60 -0.34
C ASP A 463 28.01 -2.32 -1.04
N THR A 464 28.22 -1.18 -0.41
CA THR A 464 27.99 0.13 -1.00
C THR A 464 29.09 0.44 -1.99
N VAL A 465 28.74 0.58 -3.27
CA VAL A 465 29.70 0.91 -4.35
C VAL A 465 29.70 2.38 -4.73
N PHE A 466 28.66 3.11 -4.32
CA PHE A 466 28.59 4.57 -4.46
C PHE A 466 27.70 5.14 -3.35
N VAL A 467 28.06 6.33 -2.87
CA VAL A 467 27.25 7.10 -1.92
C VAL A 467 27.39 8.59 -2.18
N LYS A 468 26.25 9.28 -2.17
CA LYS A 468 26.14 10.73 -2.09
C LYS A 468 25.32 11.02 -0.83
N SER A 469 26.00 11.18 0.29
CA SER A 469 25.35 11.37 1.59
C SER A 469 24.88 12.82 1.80
N ALA A 470 23.89 13.00 2.66
CA ALA A 470 23.39 14.30 3.09
C ALA A 470 24.50 15.28 3.48
N ALA A 471 25.59 14.81 4.10
CA ALA A 471 26.74 15.64 4.49
C ALA A 471 27.47 16.27 3.30
N GLN A 472 27.42 15.63 2.13
CA GLN A 472 28.11 16.06 0.89
C GLN A 472 27.24 16.94 -0.01
N LEU A 473 25.98 17.19 0.36
CA LEU A 473 25.02 17.88 -0.48
C LEU A 473 24.88 19.35 -0.07
N ASP A 474 24.87 20.23 -1.08
CA ASP A 474 24.54 21.64 -0.97
C ASP A 474 23.14 21.92 -1.52
N SER A 475 22.49 22.99 -1.09
CA SER A 475 21.14 23.38 -1.52
C SER A 475 21.11 23.81 -2.99
N ASN A 476 20.06 23.38 -3.70
CA ASN A 476 19.76 23.78 -5.09
C ASN A 476 20.90 23.53 -6.07
N LYS A 477 21.65 22.47 -5.88
CA LYS A 477 22.84 22.14 -6.67
C LYS A 477 22.61 20.91 -7.54
N ILE A 478 23.13 20.93 -8.76
CA ILE A 478 23.16 19.79 -9.66
C ILE A 478 24.50 19.06 -9.52
N TYR A 479 24.44 17.78 -9.25
CA TYR A 479 25.57 16.85 -9.24
C TYR A 479 25.48 15.94 -10.46
N MET A 480 26.63 15.68 -11.11
CA MET A 480 26.77 14.78 -12.24
C MET A 480 27.86 13.77 -11.88
N ASP A 481 27.46 12.55 -11.58
CA ASP A 481 28.40 11.49 -11.20
C ASP A 481 28.42 10.42 -12.30
N THR A 482 29.57 10.17 -12.92
CA THR A 482 29.73 9.05 -13.88
C THR A 482 30.11 7.80 -13.11
N LEU A 483 29.21 6.83 -13.11
CA LEU A 483 29.39 5.54 -12.44
C LEU A 483 29.96 4.52 -13.42
N ARG A 484 30.94 3.72 -12.97
CA ARG A 484 31.54 2.61 -13.70
C ARG A 484 31.41 1.35 -12.86
N LEU A 485 30.62 0.40 -13.33
CA LEU A 485 30.25 -0.79 -12.60
C LEU A 485 30.78 -2.04 -13.33
N ALA A 486 31.10 -3.07 -12.56
CA ALA A 486 31.23 -4.40 -13.14
C ALA A 486 29.84 -4.91 -13.62
N ALA A 487 29.83 -5.86 -14.55
CA ALA A 487 28.58 -6.55 -14.89
C ALA A 487 28.01 -7.25 -13.65
N GLY A 488 26.70 -7.06 -13.40
CA GLY A 488 26.07 -7.62 -12.20
C GLY A 488 24.78 -6.92 -11.82
N LYS A 489 24.22 -7.31 -10.68
CA LYS A 489 22.97 -6.80 -10.10
C LYS A 489 23.25 -5.69 -9.09
N TYR A 490 22.42 -4.64 -9.14
CA TYR A 490 22.57 -3.45 -8.31
C TYR A 490 21.21 -2.88 -7.91
N GLU A 491 21.20 -2.14 -6.82
CA GLU A 491 20.08 -1.30 -6.40
C GLU A 491 20.55 0.11 -6.09
N ILE A 492 19.88 1.12 -6.68
CA ILE A 492 20.02 2.52 -6.32
C ILE A 492 18.89 2.85 -5.35
N HIS A 493 19.24 3.44 -4.22
CA HIS A 493 18.30 3.92 -3.22
C HIS A 493 18.40 5.44 -3.12
N LEU A 494 17.28 6.11 -3.33
CA LEU A 494 17.03 7.49 -2.90
C LEU A 494 16.30 7.39 -1.57
N THR A 495 16.79 8.08 -0.54
CA THR A 495 16.11 8.18 0.76
C THR A 495 15.90 9.62 1.15
N ASP A 496 14.75 9.88 1.76
CA ASP A 496 14.40 11.18 2.32
C ASP A 496 13.91 11.00 3.77
N THR A 497 14.58 11.69 4.72
CA THR A 497 14.27 11.52 6.15
C THR A 497 13.17 12.44 6.64
N ALA A 498 12.81 13.46 5.87
CA ALA A 498 11.67 14.33 6.15
C ALA A 498 10.35 13.77 5.60
N GLY A 499 10.42 12.80 4.66
CA GLY A 499 9.26 12.16 4.07
C GLY A 499 8.51 12.98 3.04
N ASP A 500 9.12 14.09 2.57
CA ASP A 500 8.51 14.99 1.56
C ASP A 500 9.13 14.86 0.16
N GLY A 501 10.14 13.99 0.00
CA GLY A 501 10.79 13.70 -1.27
C GLY A 501 11.67 14.85 -1.77
N LEU A 502 11.91 14.87 -3.09
CA LEU A 502 12.73 15.90 -3.72
C LEU A 502 11.94 17.14 -4.13
N GLU A 503 10.64 16.99 -4.32
CA GLU A 503 9.71 18.08 -4.62
C GLU A 503 8.32 17.74 -4.07
N PHE A 504 7.78 18.60 -3.21
CA PHE A 504 6.42 18.47 -2.73
C PHE A 504 5.64 19.77 -2.97
N TRP A 505 4.52 19.66 -3.66
CA TRP A 505 3.77 20.83 -4.14
C TRP A 505 3.22 21.73 -3.02
N ALA A 506 2.93 21.17 -1.84
CA ALA A 506 2.39 21.92 -0.70
C ALA A 506 3.49 22.69 0.06
N GLU A 507 4.76 22.33 -0.16
CA GLU A 507 5.93 22.98 0.43
C GLU A 507 6.84 23.63 -0.62
N PRO A 508 6.32 24.54 -1.45
CA PRO A 508 7.05 25.11 -2.60
C PRO A 508 8.30 25.89 -2.22
N GLN A 509 8.43 26.32 -0.93
CA GLN A 509 9.63 26.96 -0.39
C GLN A 509 10.84 26.02 -0.34
N ASN A 510 10.59 24.69 -0.34
CA ASN A 510 11.65 23.69 -0.35
C ASN A 510 12.30 23.56 -1.75
N GLY A 511 11.72 24.19 -2.77
CA GLY A 511 12.24 24.14 -4.13
C GLY A 511 11.89 22.83 -4.83
N ASN A 512 12.68 22.50 -5.87
CA ASN A 512 12.54 21.24 -6.58
C ASN A 512 13.88 20.54 -6.77
N GLY A 513 13.87 19.23 -6.60
CA GLY A 513 14.97 18.36 -6.91
C GLY A 513 14.53 17.23 -7.84
N TYR A 514 15.47 16.49 -8.36
CA TYR A 514 15.23 15.29 -9.16
C TYR A 514 16.45 14.37 -9.15
N LEU A 515 16.21 13.08 -9.38
CA LEU A 515 17.24 12.07 -9.59
C LEU A 515 17.00 11.36 -10.93
N ARG A 516 18.01 11.36 -11.83
CA ARG A 516 17.87 10.83 -13.19
C ARG A 516 19.11 10.03 -13.57
N ILE A 517 18.93 9.04 -14.43
CA ILE A 517 20.00 8.21 -14.99
C ILE A 517 20.05 8.40 -16.50
N PHE A 518 21.24 8.67 -17.02
CA PHE A 518 21.49 8.82 -18.47
C PHE A 518 22.59 7.86 -18.90
N ASP A 519 22.51 7.42 -20.15
CA ASP A 519 23.69 6.82 -20.80
C ASP A 519 24.75 7.91 -21.10
N LEU A 520 25.94 7.50 -21.54
CA LEU A 520 27.01 8.44 -21.85
C LEU A 520 26.72 9.35 -23.07
N LYS A 521 25.67 9.03 -23.86
CA LYS A 521 25.19 9.86 -24.98
C LYS A 521 24.09 10.84 -24.56
N GLY A 522 23.76 10.89 -23.26
CA GLY A 522 22.73 11.75 -22.69
C GLY A 522 21.30 11.26 -22.99
N ASN A 523 21.09 9.98 -23.28
CA ASN A 523 19.74 9.41 -23.37
C ASN A 523 19.23 9.08 -21.98
N LEU A 524 18.02 9.51 -21.66
CA LEU A 524 17.36 9.20 -20.39
C LEU A 524 17.11 7.69 -20.28
N LEU A 525 17.67 7.06 -19.26
CA LEU A 525 17.41 5.65 -18.92
C LEU A 525 16.30 5.53 -17.90
N HIS A 526 16.36 6.37 -16.84
CA HIS A 526 15.38 6.39 -15.76
C HIS A 526 15.26 7.78 -15.12
N ALA A 527 14.08 8.11 -14.63
CA ALA A 527 13.86 9.24 -13.75
C ALA A 527 13.08 8.76 -12.53
N PHE A 528 13.63 9.03 -11.35
CA PHE A 528 12.96 8.76 -10.08
C PHE A 528 11.80 9.74 -9.90
N GLU A 529 10.76 9.31 -9.17
CA GLU A 529 9.68 10.21 -8.80
C GLU A 529 10.17 11.26 -7.80
N SER A 530 9.92 12.53 -8.07
CA SER A 530 10.36 13.60 -7.16
C SER A 530 9.46 13.72 -5.92
N ASP A 531 8.14 13.48 -6.06
CA ASP A 531 7.16 13.39 -4.98
C ASP A 531 7.08 11.94 -4.46
N CYS A 532 8.21 11.46 -3.90
CA CYS A 532 8.40 10.05 -3.52
C CYS A 532 8.26 9.78 -2.01
N GLY A 533 7.95 10.80 -1.20
CA GLY A 533 7.90 10.64 0.25
C GLY A 533 9.27 10.23 0.82
N ASN A 534 9.33 9.13 1.59
CA ASN A 534 10.57 8.66 2.24
C ASN A 534 11.65 8.15 1.24
N GLY A 535 11.37 8.17 -0.07
CA GLY A 535 12.32 7.81 -1.10
C GLY A 535 11.85 6.71 -2.04
N GLU A 536 12.75 6.25 -2.91
CA GLU A 536 12.49 5.27 -3.95
C GLU A 536 13.69 4.34 -4.17
N MET A 537 13.44 3.11 -4.60
CA MET A 537 14.46 2.12 -4.93
C MET A 537 14.33 1.70 -6.39
N LEU A 538 15.47 1.65 -7.09
CA LEU A 538 15.57 1.12 -8.45
C LEU A 538 16.54 -0.06 -8.48
N SER A 539 16.03 -1.23 -8.82
CA SER A 539 16.82 -2.44 -9.05
C SER A 539 17.12 -2.60 -10.55
N PHE A 540 18.35 -2.95 -10.88
CA PHE A 540 18.77 -3.14 -12.29
C PHE A 540 19.92 -4.13 -12.44
N THR A 541 20.15 -4.56 -13.68
CA THR A 541 21.35 -5.34 -14.06
C THR A 541 22.26 -4.48 -14.94
N ALA A 542 23.49 -4.25 -14.48
CA ALA A 542 24.54 -3.64 -15.32
C ALA A 542 25.10 -4.67 -16.29
N THR A 543 25.11 -4.35 -17.60
CA THR A 543 25.63 -5.25 -18.64
C THR A 543 26.42 -4.48 -19.69
N PRO A 544 27.57 -5.02 -20.17
CA PRO A 544 28.34 -4.40 -21.25
C PRO A 544 27.62 -4.45 -22.61
N ASP A 545 26.72 -5.41 -22.79
CA ASP A 545 25.95 -5.62 -24.06
C ASP A 545 24.67 -4.77 -24.09
N PHE A 546 24.56 -3.76 -23.25
CA PHE A 546 23.38 -2.88 -23.20
C PHE A 546 23.25 -2.06 -24.49
N VAL A 547 22.03 -2.06 -25.03
CA VAL A 547 21.64 -1.18 -26.12
C VAL A 547 20.53 -0.26 -25.65
N THR A 548 20.75 1.05 -25.78
CA THR A 548 19.73 2.03 -25.38
C THR A 548 18.50 1.88 -26.27
N ASP A 549 17.33 1.63 -25.63
CA ASP A 549 16.05 1.68 -26.32
C ASP A 549 15.70 3.14 -26.61
N THR A 550 15.74 3.50 -27.89
CA THR A 550 15.30 4.83 -28.39
C THR A 550 13.94 4.76 -29.09
N ILE A 551 13.34 3.56 -29.18
CA ILE A 551 12.04 3.33 -29.82
C ILE A 551 10.92 3.65 -28.82
N THR A 552 10.95 3.01 -27.64
CA THR A 552 10.00 3.30 -26.57
C THR A 552 10.35 4.62 -25.91
N PRO A 553 9.51 5.67 -26.03
CA PRO A 553 9.88 6.98 -25.52
C PRO A 553 9.88 7.00 -23.98
N LYS A 554 10.95 7.56 -23.42
CA LYS A 554 11.05 7.90 -21.99
C LYS A 554 11.19 9.41 -21.89
N TYR A 555 10.41 10.03 -21.02
CA TYR A 555 10.46 11.48 -20.76
C TYR A 555 10.50 11.73 -19.25
N ALA A 556 11.17 12.80 -18.86
CA ALA A 556 11.03 13.40 -17.54
C ALA A 556 10.92 14.92 -17.69
N PHE A 557 10.03 15.50 -16.89
CA PHE A 557 9.71 16.91 -16.90
C PHE A 557 9.86 17.48 -15.49
N SER A 558 10.32 18.75 -15.42
CA SER A 558 10.29 19.51 -14.18
C SER A 558 9.83 20.92 -14.51
N LEU A 559 8.86 21.44 -13.75
CA LEU A 559 8.31 22.80 -13.91
C LEU A 559 8.39 23.52 -12.57
N TYR A 560 9.18 24.57 -12.49
CA TYR A 560 9.45 25.31 -11.25
C TYR A 560 9.56 26.82 -11.50
N PRO A 561 9.16 27.69 -10.56
CA PRO A 561 8.55 27.39 -9.27
C PRO A 561 7.04 27.11 -9.37
N ARG A 562 6.47 26.42 -8.40
CA ARG A 562 5.01 26.17 -8.31
C ARG A 562 4.18 27.45 -8.04
N TYR A 563 4.80 28.44 -7.42
CA TYR A 563 4.23 29.78 -7.23
C TYR A 563 5.13 30.80 -7.92
N VAL A 564 4.61 31.41 -8.97
CA VAL A 564 5.36 32.31 -9.84
C VAL A 564 4.93 33.77 -9.66
N THR A 565 5.90 34.66 -9.70
CA THR A 565 5.66 36.09 -9.85
C THR A 565 6.07 36.56 -11.24
N LYS A 566 7.16 36.02 -11.76
CA LYS A 566 7.76 36.46 -13.02
C LYS A 566 8.06 35.29 -13.96
N ASP A 567 9.04 34.47 -13.64
CA ASP A 567 9.57 33.46 -14.55
C ASP A 567 9.32 32.03 -14.04
N ALA A 568 9.05 31.10 -14.96
CA ALA A 568 9.00 29.66 -14.70
C ALA A 568 9.96 28.92 -15.63
N GLU A 569 10.70 27.99 -15.07
CA GLU A 569 11.62 27.08 -15.76
C GLU A 569 10.91 25.77 -16.05
N LEU A 570 10.94 25.32 -17.30
CA LEU A 570 10.51 24.01 -17.75
C LEU A 570 11.73 23.23 -18.23
N ASP A 571 12.06 22.13 -17.57
CA ASP A 571 13.11 21.23 -17.96
C ASP A 571 12.51 19.96 -18.61
N ILE A 572 13.05 19.57 -19.75
CA ILE A 572 12.61 18.41 -20.54
C ILE A 572 13.81 17.54 -20.82
N VAL A 573 13.75 16.27 -20.46
CA VAL A 573 14.78 15.27 -20.80
C VAL A 573 14.14 14.02 -21.37
N SER A 574 14.82 13.36 -22.32
CA SER A 574 14.29 12.22 -23.04
C SER A 574 15.40 11.24 -23.49
N ASN A 575 15.01 10.04 -23.88
CA ASN A 575 15.88 9.06 -24.55
C ASN A 575 15.91 9.22 -26.08
N ARG A 576 15.11 10.13 -26.65
CA ARG A 576 15.06 10.39 -28.10
C ARG A 576 14.75 11.85 -28.42
N THR A 577 15.06 12.25 -29.62
CA THR A 577 14.70 13.57 -30.15
C THR A 577 13.24 13.60 -30.60
N GLY A 578 12.51 14.67 -30.31
CA GLY A 578 11.13 14.89 -30.74
C GLY A 578 10.82 16.37 -30.97
N ASN A 579 9.70 16.66 -31.61
CA ASN A 579 9.20 18.04 -31.76
C ASN A 579 8.32 18.37 -30.56
N VAL A 580 8.67 19.44 -29.86
CA VAL A 580 8.01 19.84 -28.61
C VAL A 580 7.10 21.03 -28.85
N THR A 581 5.85 20.92 -28.44
CA THR A 581 4.91 22.06 -28.35
C THR A 581 4.60 22.31 -26.88
N VAL A 582 4.82 23.55 -26.43
CA VAL A 582 4.46 23.98 -25.08
C VAL A 582 3.26 24.92 -25.17
N GLN A 583 2.18 24.60 -24.48
CA GLN A 583 0.95 25.40 -24.42
C GLN A 583 0.77 25.91 -22.99
N ILE A 584 0.58 27.22 -22.85
CA ILE A 584 0.36 27.89 -21.57
C ILE A 584 -1.09 28.41 -21.53
N THR A 585 -1.87 27.89 -20.60
CA THR A 585 -3.30 28.24 -20.45
C THR A 585 -3.58 28.81 -19.06
N VAL A 586 -4.50 29.76 -18.98
CA VAL A 586 -5.00 30.34 -17.72
C VAL A 586 -6.52 30.26 -17.73
N GLY A 587 -7.12 29.63 -16.71
CA GLY A 587 -8.57 29.45 -16.65
C GLY A 587 -9.17 28.70 -17.84
N GLY A 588 -8.37 27.82 -18.50
CA GLY A 588 -8.77 27.07 -19.69
C GLY A 588 -8.62 27.82 -21.02
N VAL A 589 -8.19 29.09 -21.01
CA VAL A 589 -7.91 29.89 -22.20
C VAL A 589 -6.43 29.79 -22.56
N LEU A 590 -6.11 29.46 -23.81
CA LEU A 590 -4.75 29.43 -24.34
C LEU A 590 -4.22 30.87 -24.49
N PHE A 591 -3.10 31.16 -23.82
CA PHE A 591 -2.39 32.45 -23.90
C PHE A 591 -1.16 32.36 -24.77
N GLU A 592 -0.37 31.28 -24.65
CA GLU A 592 0.86 31.11 -25.40
C GLU A 592 0.97 29.70 -25.97
N LYS A 593 1.60 29.62 -27.14
CA LYS A 593 2.01 28.38 -27.77
C LYS A 593 3.41 28.54 -28.33
N HIS A 594 4.34 27.68 -27.90
CA HIS A 594 5.72 27.66 -28.37
C HIS A 594 6.00 26.31 -29.02
N GLU A 595 6.71 26.34 -30.15
CA GLU A 595 7.06 25.14 -30.91
C GLU A 595 8.58 25.05 -31.09
N TYR A 596 9.13 23.90 -30.78
CA TYR A 596 10.55 23.63 -30.81
C TYR A 596 10.81 22.33 -31.57
N MET A 597 11.77 22.38 -32.49
CA MET A 597 12.11 21.25 -33.37
C MET A 597 13.32 20.51 -32.83
N GLY A 598 13.27 19.20 -32.86
CA GLY A 598 14.42 18.34 -32.60
C GLY A 598 14.95 18.40 -31.15
N ILE A 599 14.06 18.53 -30.17
CA ILE A 599 14.43 18.61 -28.74
C ILE A 599 14.62 17.21 -28.18
N LYS A 600 15.70 17.03 -27.42
CA LYS A 600 15.97 15.84 -26.62
C LYS A 600 16.10 16.21 -25.15
N ASN A 601 17.06 17.11 -24.83
CA ASN A 601 17.28 17.63 -23.48
C ASN A 601 17.37 19.15 -23.58
N ALA A 602 16.47 19.86 -22.91
CA ALA A 602 16.42 21.31 -22.95
C ALA A 602 15.74 21.89 -21.71
N THR A 603 16.18 23.10 -21.35
CA THR A 603 15.58 23.90 -20.31
C THR A 603 15.05 25.20 -20.94
N PHE A 604 13.78 25.50 -20.71
CA PHE A 604 13.09 26.67 -21.22
C PHE A 604 12.67 27.60 -20.06
N ASN A 605 12.83 28.89 -20.25
CA ASN A 605 12.39 29.89 -19.30
C ASN A 605 11.22 30.68 -19.91
N TYR A 606 10.08 30.71 -19.24
CA TYR A 606 8.89 31.42 -19.66
C TYR A 606 8.62 32.60 -18.73
N ASN A 607 8.59 33.81 -19.30
CA ASN A 607 8.13 34.98 -18.55
C ASN A 607 6.62 34.96 -18.42
N MET A 608 6.15 34.80 -17.21
CA MET A 608 4.70 34.72 -16.88
C MET A 608 4.15 36.04 -16.33
N GLU A 609 4.95 37.12 -16.32
CA GLU A 609 4.57 38.41 -15.71
C GLU A 609 3.32 39.01 -16.33
N HIS A 610 3.16 38.87 -17.64
CA HIS A 610 2.03 39.40 -18.42
C HIS A 610 0.74 38.54 -18.33
N LEU A 611 0.83 37.31 -17.81
CA LEU A 611 -0.34 36.43 -17.69
C LEU A 611 -1.26 36.88 -16.54
N PRO A 612 -2.57 36.62 -16.60
CA PRO A 612 -3.49 36.88 -15.48
C PRO A 612 -3.06 36.11 -14.22
N ALA A 613 -3.38 36.68 -13.05
CA ALA A 613 -3.25 35.97 -11.79
C ALA A 613 -4.23 34.77 -11.75
N GLY A 614 -3.80 33.67 -11.16
CA GLY A 614 -4.58 32.46 -11.07
C GLY A 614 -3.78 31.21 -11.38
N ARG A 615 -4.48 30.15 -11.68
CA ARG A 615 -3.90 28.83 -12.01
C ARG A 615 -3.51 28.79 -13.48
N ILE A 616 -2.23 28.68 -13.72
CA ILE A 616 -1.61 28.51 -15.03
C ILE A 616 -1.35 27.02 -15.25
N VAL A 617 -1.70 26.49 -16.40
CA VAL A 617 -1.37 25.13 -16.82
C VAL A 617 -0.37 25.20 -17.96
N VAL A 618 0.74 24.51 -17.81
CA VAL A 618 1.77 24.32 -18.84
C VAL A 618 1.64 22.90 -19.35
N GLU A 619 1.17 22.72 -20.58
CA GLU A 619 1.06 21.44 -21.24
C GLU A 619 2.19 21.27 -22.25
N VAL A 620 2.86 20.12 -22.18
CA VAL A 620 3.93 19.76 -23.11
C VAL A 620 3.45 18.59 -23.98
N LEU A 621 3.42 18.85 -25.29
CA LEU A 621 3.17 17.82 -26.28
C LEU A 621 4.51 17.46 -26.94
N VAL A 622 4.79 16.17 -27.11
CA VAL A 622 5.91 15.69 -27.91
C VAL A 622 5.36 14.93 -29.11
N ASP A 623 5.79 15.33 -30.30
CA ASP A 623 5.26 14.81 -31.58
C ASP A 623 3.72 14.83 -31.64
N GLY A 624 3.11 15.90 -31.08
CA GLY A 624 1.66 16.11 -31.04
C GLY A 624 0.91 15.36 -29.95
N VAL A 625 1.58 14.54 -29.13
CA VAL A 625 0.98 13.78 -28.03
C VAL A 625 1.28 14.46 -26.70
N SER A 626 0.25 14.75 -25.88
CA SER A 626 0.42 15.33 -24.55
C SER A 626 1.17 14.37 -23.63
N GLN A 627 2.35 14.79 -23.15
CA GLN A 627 3.22 14.00 -22.28
C GLN A 627 3.27 14.55 -20.84
N PHE A 628 2.97 15.85 -20.66
CA PHE A 628 3.05 16.49 -19.34
C PHE A 628 2.05 17.62 -19.21
N LYS A 629 1.46 17.75 -18.02
CA LYS A 629 0.62 18.91 -17.61
C LYS A 629 1.04 19.39 -16.23
N GLY A 630 1.93 20.38 -16.23
CA GLY A 630 2.36 21.06 -15.01
C GLY A 630 1.42 22.19 -14.62
N ARG A 631 1.40 22.56 -13.35
CA ARG A 631 0.57 23.63 -12.79
C ARG A 631 1.45 24.62 -12.04
N VAL A 632 1.24 25.90 -12.32
CA VAL A 632 1.88 27.02 -11.65
C VAL A 632 0.80 27.97 -11.17
N ASN A 633 0.92 28.49 -9.96
CA ASN A 633 -0.01 29.48 -9.42
C ASN A 633 0.62 30.87 -9.45
N LYS A 634 0.02 31.80 -10.15
CA LYS A 634 0.43 33.20 -10.17
C LYS A 634 -0.37 34.01 -9.16
N ARG A 635 0.34 34.65 -8.21
CA ARG A 635 -0.29 35.57 -7.26
C ARG A 635 -0.57 36.93 -7.94
N ALA A 636 -1.67 37.55 -7.58
CA ALA A 636 -1.89 38.93 -7.98
C ALA A 636 -0.76 39.79 -7.41
N THR A 637 -0.12 40.59 -8.24
CA THR A 637 0.76 41.67 -7.77
C THR A 637 -0.10 42.64 -6.98
N ARG A 638 0.22 42.84 -5.70
CA ARG A 638 -0.43 43.86 -4.86
C ARG A 638 -0.01 45.22 -5.27
#